data_acbf7ab079b29d8c601af68f847aca45
#
_entry.id   acbf7ab079b29d8c601af68f847aca45
#
_cell.length_a   1.000
_cell.length_b   1.000
_cell.length_c   1.000
_cell.angle_alpha   90.00
_cell.angle_beta   90.00
_cell.angle_gamma   90.00
#
_symmetry.space_group_name_H-M   'P 1'
#
loop_
_entity.id
_entity.type
_entity.pdbx_description
1 polymer ?
#
loop_
_entity_poly.entity_id
_entity_poly.type
_entity_poly.pdbx_seq_one_letter_code
_entity_poly.pdbx_strand_id
1 'polypeptide(L)'
;MQHPANHRFNQALSALPLPLHAIATNWWQAIRQQPDAIRALDTLVVNEAGDSMLTSLPRVLAGSDYIGRSLARTPGLFASLVGSDSVLEPRSNGHIETQCTALRGHAADXQHVXTTLRVWRRAELVRIGWRDLAGWAKLEEVVETLSTVADQAVSVALACAHYQVAQRHGEPIGSISGKPVRLVVLALGKLGGRELNFSSDIDLVLAYAEAGNTQSEKPISNHEFFIKVGQHLVSLLETSTEEGFVFRIDLRLRPNGTSGPLALSFDAMDHYYTTHGRDWERYALIKTRALDLPGGHSDXLLEILRPXIYRKYLDFGAFDAIRDMKRMIEKALRTDDRLDDLKLGCGGIREIEFIVQSYQLIRGGREPQLQTNRLWQAMQALVELGIMXXXGADTLHSAYEFLXRTEHRLQMIDDQQTHQLPKDDLHRXRLATAMGYSNWTXFHTQLCAHTEAVHGCFQMVFAPEPDADNETAELADLWLGHLERPSAERLLQRIGYTEPSRLLNLCQNLRGSAFYTAFSTSGRARMDRLMPLAIQACAHQSDQFTAFARLVRVIESIGRRAAYLSLLSENXLALSQLVNLISQSSWIAHWIGRHPVMLDELLNPIGQEVSLDRATLTTELKRRMKTTPPNDLERAMDLLREXRHAQTLQIAAADSAGLLSFESVSATLSALAEATLEESMSVARQSLGGKIDLDSVDLGIVAYGKLGSQELGYNSDLDIVFLYQSDATHSPENDTTPYHCGRVIQRLIHILTTRTAAGNLYQTDLQLRPSGRAGTVVSSLSAFESYQMAHAWTWEHQALVRARLVVGSPALGKAFEQVRRRILCXPXNXTXLRDAVVSMRERIIRTRSTSTDXTFDFKLGRGGLIDIEFIVQFLMLRWAGEYPQLINSRRTRTVLHTLVSHHLLDPTLGATLSDIVERYLQMDNRFKLQEKLSQVSWSELTDERDAXANAWQKLITNSA
;
A
#
# COMPACT_ATOMS: atom_id res chain seq x y z
N MET A 1 8.69 56.51 43.19
CA MET A 1 7.79 55.32 43.20
C MET A 1 8.15 54.39 42.06
N GLN A 2 8.22 53.09 42.32
CA GLN A 2 8.48 52.10 41.28
C GLN A 2 7.25 52.01 40.38
N HIS A 3 7.50 51.87 39.07
CA HIS A 3 6.44 51.71 38.06
C HIS A 3 5.55 50.51 38.41
N PRO A 4 4.22 50.61 38.34
CA PRO A 4 3.32 49.47 38.70
C PRO A 4 3.63 48.16 37.96
N ALA A 5 4.12 48.20 36.71
CA ALA A 5 4.55 47.02 35.98
C ALA A 5 5.66 46.27 36.71
N ASN A 6 6.58 46.99 37.38
CA ASN A 6 7.66 46.37 38.17
C ASN A 6 7.12 45.59 39.36
N HIS A 7 6.08 46.12 39.98
CA HIS A 7 5.48 45.45 41.15
C HIS A 7 4.88 44.11 40.71
N ARG A 8 4.16 44.07 39.59
CA ARG A 8 3.57 42.83 39.08
C ARG A 8 4.63 41.83 38.64
N PHE A 9 5.67 42.32 37.95
CA PHE A 9 6.80 41.49 37.56
C PHE A 9 7.48 40.86 38.81
N ASN A 10 7.77 41.67 39.83
CA ASN A 10 8.45 41.20 41.05
C ASN A 10 7.57 40.22 41.83
N GLN A 11 6.26 40.42 41.83
CA GLN A 11 5.33 39.53 42.49
C GLN A 11 5.36 38.14 41.82
N ALA A 12 5.33 38.09 40.48
CA ALA A 12 5.42 36.84 39.71
C ALA A 12 6.81 36.21 39.86
N LEU A 13 7.86 37.04 39.91
CA LEU A 13 9.24 36.56 40.12
C LEU A 13 9.41 35.81 41.40
N SER A 14 8.71 36.23 42.45
CA SER A 14 8.83 35.59 43.77
C SER A 14 8.36 34.14 43.78
N ALA A 15 7.58 33.74 42.79
CA ALA A 15 7.12 32.36 42.65
C ALA A 15 8.19 31.45 42.04
N LEU A 16 9.23 32.02 41.44
CA LEU A 16 10.30 31.24 40.82
C LEU A 16 11.41 30.89 41.84
N PRO A 17 12.19 29.83 41.59
CA PRO A 17 13.36 29.51 42.40
C PRO A 17 14.34 30.69 42.48
N LEU A 18 14.88 30.92 43.65
CA LEU A 18 15.77 32.06 43.92
C LEU A 18 16.96 32.18 42.96
N PRO A 19 17.64 31.07 42.56
CA PRO A 19 18.77 31.19 41.64
C PRO A 19 18.43 31.78 40.27
N LEU A 20 17.15 31.75 39.85
CA LEU A 20 16.72 32.28 38.54
C LEU A 20 16.35 33.77 38.60
N HIS A 21 16.24 34.36 39.78
CA HIS A 21 15.80 35.75 39.94
C HIS A 21 16.73 36.73 39.23
N ALA A 22 18.04 36.56 39.37
CA ALA A 22 19.02 37.44 38.75
C ALA A 22 18.92 37.43 37.21
N ILE A 23 18.74 36.26 36.63
CA ILE A 23 18.61 36.10 35.17
C ILE A 23 17.41 36.91 34.67
N ALA A 24 16.23 36.66 35.24
CA ALA A 24 15.00 37.32 34.83
C ALA A 24 15.07 38.83 35.05
N THR A 25 15.59 39.26 36.24
CA THR A 25 15.70 40.66 36.59
C THR A 25 16.64 41.41 35.65
N ASN A 26 17.78 40.83 35.32
CA ASN A 26 18.76 41.47 34.44
C ASN A 26 18.16 41.72 33.05
N TRP A 27 17.46 40.71 32.45
CA TRP A 27 16.80 40.92 31.18
C TRP A 27 15.67 41.94 31.26
N TRP A 28 14.89 41.91 32.34
CA TRP A 28 13.79 42.88 32.54
C TRP A 28 14.32 44.30 32.59
N GLN A 29 15.40 44.53 33.33
CA GLN A 29 16.04 45.85 33.41
C GLN A 29 16.55 46.31 32.03
N ALA A 30 17.16 45.41 31.25
CA ALA A 30 17.64 45.72 29.92
C ALA A 30 16.48 46.07 28.96
N ILE A 31 15.38 45.33 29.06
CA ILE A 31 14.19 45.60 28.20
C ILE A 31 13.61 47.00 28.52
N ARG A 32 13.51 47.31 29.82
CA ARG A 32 12.93 48.58 30.25
C ARG A 32 13.77 49.82 29.90
N GLN A 33 15.03 49.64 29.52
CA GLN A 33 15.88 50.75 29.10
C GLN A 33 15.49 51.27 27.72
N GLN A 34 14.72 50.55 26.97
CA GLN A 34 14.26 51.00 25.62
C GLN A 34 13.13 52.05 25.80
N PRO A 35 13.19 53.17 25.09
CA PRO A 35 12.13 54.23 25.22
C PRO A 35 10.75 53.72 24.84
N ASP A 36 10.65 52.86 23.81
CA ASP A 36 9.38 52.29 23.34
C ASP A 36 8.79 51.36 24.39
N ALA A 37 9.65 50.63 25.15
CA ALA A 37 9.20 49.71 26.20
C ALA A 37 8.54 50.47 27.34
N ILE A 38 9.09 51.64 27.71
CA ILE A 38 8.52 52.46 28.78
C ILE A 38 7.09 52.88 28.44
N ARG A 39 6.86 53.32 27.16
CA ARG A 39 5.52 53.72 26.71
C ARG A 39 4.57 52.51 26.68
N ALA A 40 5.06 51.36 26.27
CA ALA A 40 4.27 50.14 26.20
C ALA A 40 3.85 49.67 27.61
N LEU A 41 4.73 49.82 28.60
CA LEU A 41 4.46 49.46 29.99
C LEU A 41 3.31 50.26 30.58
N ASP A 42 3.16 51.52 30.19
CA ASP A 42 2.03 52.35 30.67
C ASP A 42 0.69 51.77 30.24
N THR A 43 0.62 51.19 29.01
CA THR A 43 -0.61 50.59 28.48
C THR A 43 -0.86 49.21 29.10
N LEU A 44 0.17 48.47 29.48
CA LEU A 44 0.04 47.13 30.09
C LEU A 44 -0.60 47.14 31.47
N VAL A 45 -0.48 48.22 32.20
CA VAL A 45 -0.94 48.29 33.59
C VAL A 45 -2.47 48.44 33.69
N VAL A 46 -3.17 48.72 32.57
CA VAL A 46 -4.56 49.19 32.57
C VAL A 46 -5.57 48.01 32.43
N ASN A 47 -5.17 46.82 32.00
CA ASN A 47 -6.13 45.75 31.76
C ASN A 47 -5.62 44.34 32.11
N GLU A 48 -6.53 43.34 32.08
CA GLU A 48 -6.21 41.93 32.36
C GLU A 48 -5.20 41.33 31.42
N ALA A 49 -5.20 41.75 30.16
CA ALA A 49 -4.23 41.26 29.16
C ALA A 49 -2.82 41.65 29.54
N GLY A 50 -2.64 42.91 29.96
CA GLY A 50 -1.34 43.39 30.45
C GLY A 50 -0.89 42.65 31.69
N ASP A 51 -1.82 42.36 32.59
CA ASP A 51 -1.51 41.59 33.78
C ASP A 51 -1.01 40.17 33.46
N SER A 52 -1.66 39.51 32.50
CA SER A 52 -1.22 38.16 32.06
C SER A 52 0.19 38.21 31.45
N MET A 53 0.47 39.19 30.62
CA MET A 53 1.78 39.37 29.99
C MET A 53 2.87 39.60 31.06
N LEU A 54 2.63 40.54 31.97
CA LEU A 54 3.61 40.87 33.06
C LEU A 54 3.85 39.69 33.99
N THR A 55 2.80 38.92 34.31
CA THR A 55 2.91 37.75 35.14
C THR A 55 3.73 36.63 34.51
N SER A 56 3.66 36.49 33.16
CA SER A 56 4.39 35.47 32.44
C SER A 56 5.88 35.80 32.26
N LEU A 57 6.24 37.07 32.23
CA LEU A 57 7.59 37.50 31.87
C LEU A 57 8.73 36.93 32.73
N PRO A 58 8.62 36.84 34.07
CA PRO A 58 9.72 36.28 34.87
C PRO A 58 10.07 34.86 34.42
N ARG A 59 9.06 34.03 34.20
CA ARG A 59 9.23 32.63 33.78
C ARG A 59 9.85 32.57 32.35
N VAL A 60 9.38 33.42 31.47
CA VAL A 60 9.88 33.46 30.09
C VAL A 60 11.36 33.89 30.05
N LEU A 61 11.70 34.98 30.78
CA LEU A 61 13.06 35.52 30.81
C LEU A 61 14.03 34.58 31.55
N ALA A 62 13.55 33.90 32.57
CA ALA A 62 14.36 32.89 33.29
C ALA A 62 14.60 31.66 32.40
N GLY A 63 13.68 31.37 31.50
CA GLY A 63 13.75 30.19 30.64
C GLY A 63 14.53 30.38 29.35
N SER A 64 14.69 31.63 28.88
CA SER A 64 15.31 31.88 27.59
C SER A 64 16.13 33.16 27.56
N ASP A 65 17.43 33.03 27.46
CA ASP A 65 18.33 34.16 27.18
C ASP A 65 18.12 34.70 25.78
N TYR A 66 17.77 33.82 24.82
CA TYR A 66 17.48 34.23 23.46
C TYR A 66 16.32 35.25 23.43
N ILE A 67 15.21 34.95 24.10
CA ILE A 67 14.08 35.86 24.19
C ILE A 67 14.47 37.15 24.91
N GLY A 68 15.15 37.03 26.05
CA GLY A 68 15.61 38.22 26.79
C GLY A 68 16.47 39.15 25.97
N ARG A 69 17.47 38.60 25.31
CA ARG A 69 18.38 39.36 24.45
C ARG A 69 17.63 40.00 23.28
N SER A 70 16.75 39.24 22.65
CA SER A 70 15.98 39.71 21.48
C SER A 70 15.08 40.88 21.84
N LEU A 71 14.37 40.78 22.97
CA LEU A 71 13.50 41.85 23.47
C LEU A 71 14.30 43.10 23.87
N ALA A 72 15.48 42.88 24.48
CA ALA A 72 16.32 43.99 24.93
C ALA A 72 17.02 44.74 23.79
N ARG A 73 17.37 44.02 22.71
CA ARG A 73 18.23 44.59 21.64
C ARG A 73 17.52 44.87 20.33
N THR A 74 16.30 44.37 20.09
CA THR A 74 15.55 44.63 18.89
C THR A 74 14.62 45.81 19.13
N PRO A 75 14.85 46.97 18.48
CA PRO A 75 13.98 48.16 18.71
C PRO A 75 12.54 47.84 18.34
N GLY A 76 11.63 48.19 19.24
CA GLY A 76 10.19 48.11 19.00
C GLY A 76 9.58 46.72 19.11
N LEU A 77 10.39 45.65 19.29
CA LEU A 77 9.87 44.28 19.34
C LEU A 77 8.98 44.08 20.59
N PHE A 78 9.45 44.48 21.75
CA PHE A 78 8.68 44.36 22.99
C PHE A 78 7.38 45.14 22.88
N ALA A 79 7.45 46.38 22.46
CA ALA A 79 6.26 47.26 22.27
C ALA A 79 5.23 46.65 21.35
N SER A 80 5.69 46.06 20.22
CA SER A 80 4.84 45.41 19.26
C SER A 80 4.11 44.21 19.85
N LEU A 81 4.84 43.32 20.58
CA LEU A 81 4.28 42.10 21.12
C LEU A 81 3.29 42.33 22.27
N VAL A 82 3.48 43.40 23.03
CA VAL A 82 2.52 43.72 24.07
C VAL A 82 1.38 44.64 23.60
N GLY A 83 1.50 45.18 22.42
CA GLY A 83 0.52 46.14 21.86
C GLY A 83 -0.16 45.63 20.60
N SER A 84 0.24 46.17 19.44
CA SER A 84 -0.48 45.94 18.19
C SER A 84 -0.45 44.50 17.66
N ASP A 85 0.60 43.75 17.98
CA ASP A 85 0.74 42.35 17.57
C ASP A 85 0.77 41.48 18.82
N SER A 86 -0.33 41.47 19.56
CA SER A 86 -0.41 40.90 20.93
C SER A 86 0.06 39.44 20.97
N VAL A 87 1.01 39.18 21.87
CA VAL A 87 1.56 37.84 22.09
C VAL A 87 0.53 36.88 22.69
N LEU A 88 -0.57 37.42 23.29
CA LEU A 88 -1.63 36.59 23.84
C LEU A 88 -2.43 35.82 22.77
N GLU A 89 -2.45 36.32 21.55
CA GLU A 89 -3.23 35.74 20.49
C GLU A 89 -2.38 34.78 19.66
N PRO A 90 -2.89 33.55 19.39
CA PRO A 90 -2.19 32.69 18.43
C PRO A 90 -2.25 33.30 17.03
N ARG A 91 -1.30 32.91 16.17
CA ARG A 91 -1.33 33.35 14.78
C ARG A 91 -2.58 32.83 14.10
N SER A 92 -3.34 33.73 13.47
CA SER A 92 -4.48 33.33 12.64
C SER A 92 -3.98 32.64 11.38
N ASN A 93 -4.83 31.79 10.80
CA ASN A 93 -4.51 31.08 9.57
C ASN A 93 -4.17 32.09 8.46
N GLY A 94 -3.07 31.86 7.78
CA GLY A 94 -2.62 32.70 6.68
C GLY A 94 -1.87 33.95 7.08
N HIS A 95 -1.72 34.25 8.36
CA HIS A 95 -1.02 35.46 8.81
C HIS A 95 0.45 35.49 8.38
N ILE A 96 1.17 34.38 8.65
CA ILE A 96 2.59 34.25 8.30
C ILE A 96 2.78 34.31 6.78
N GLU A 97 1.89 33.62 6.06
CA GLU A 97 1.89 33.63 4.59
C GLU A 97 1.71 35.04 4.04
N THR A 98 0.81 35.81 4.62
CA THR A 98 0.57 37.22 4.21
C THR A 98 1.79 38.10 4.43
N GLN A 99 2.44 37.96 5.60
CA GLN A 99 3.68 38.67 5.90
C GLN A 99 4.76 38.37 4.85
N CYS A 100 4.89 37.10 4.49
CA CYS A 100 5.93 36.64 3.57
C CYS A 100 5.62 36.99 2.10
N THR A 101 4.34 37.10 1.75
CA THR A 101 3.97 37.58 0.42
C THR A 101 4.55 39.00 0.19
N ALA A 102 4.48 39.88 1.21
CA ALA A 102 5.08 41.21 1.15
C ALA A 102 6.59 41.12 0.99
N LEU A 103 7.25 40.18 1.73
CA LEU A 103 8.71 40.01 1.63
C LEU A 103 9.13 39.50 0.25
N ARG A 104 8.37 38.60 -0.34
CA ARG A 104 8.64 38.10 -1.70
C ARG A 104 8.59 39.19 -2.75
N GLY A 105 7.80 40.23 -2.51
CA GLY A 105 7.75 41.38 -3.38
C GLY A 105 9.06 42.17 -3.49
N HIS A 106 9.99 41.96 -2.55
CA HIS A 106 11.32 42.58 -2.55
C HIS A 106 12.42 41.61 -3.00
N ALA A 107 12.09 40.56 -3.74
CA ALA A 107 13.04 39.50 -4.15
C ALA A 107 14.23 40.06 -4.97
N ALA A 108 14.11 41.21 -5.59
CA ALA A 108 15.18 41.84 -6.37
C ALA A 108 16.32 42.36 -5.51
N ASP A 109 16.08 42.64 -4.21
CA ASP A 109 17.07 43.27 -3.32
C ASP A 109 17.58 42.23 -2.28
N UNK A 110 18.51 41.64 -2.48
CA UNK A 110 19.10 40.62 -1.73
C UNK A 110 19.44 41.03 -0.39
N GLN A 111 20.02 42.27 -0.29
CA GLN A 111 20.39 42.80 1.03
C GLN A 111 19.16 43.07 1.90
N HIS A 112 18.11 43.61 1.33
CA HIS A 112 16.86 43.86 2.04
C HIS A 112 16.26 42.53 2.53
N VAL A 113 16.21 41.54 1.69
CA VAL A 113 15.72 40.21 2.07
C VAL A 113 16.57 39.57 3.17
N UNK A 114 17.66 39.60 3.07
CA UNK A 114 18.49 39.06 3.99
C UNK A 114 18.36 39.59 5.33
N THR A 115 18.32 40.92 5.44
CA THR A 115 18.14 41.64 6.73
C THR A 115 16.73 41.47 7.27
N THR A 116 15.71 41.69 6.42
CA THR A 116 14.30 41.67 6.85
C THR A 116 13.87 40.25 7.27
N LEU A 117 14.36 39.25 6.57
CA LEU A 117 14.02 37.87 6.87
C LEU A 117 14.54 37.45 8.27
N ARG A 118 15.73 37.92 8.63
CA ARG A 118 16.34 37.64 9.93
C ARG A 118 15.60 38.31 11.08
N VAL A 119 15.24 39.58 10.85
CA VAL A 119 14.47 40.35 11.84
C VAL A 119 13.08 39.70 12.03
N TRP A 120 12.42 39.37 10.93
CA TRP A 120 11.11 38.70 10.98
C TRP A 120 11.18 37.35 11.68
N ARG A 121 12.19 36.54 11.36
CA ARG A 121 12.36 35.22 12.01
C ARG A 121 12.53 35.40 13.52
N ARG A 122 13.35 36.34 13.93
CA ARG A 122 13.57 36.64 15.34
C ARG A 122 12.28 37.00 16.05
N ALA A 123 11.48 37.86 15.45
CA ALA A 123 10.20 38.28 16.03
C ALA A 123 9.25 37.10 16.18
N GLU A 124 9.15 36.25 15.17
CA GLU A 124 8.26 35.07 15.22
C GLU A 124 8.73 34.06 16.26
N LEU A 125 10.04 33.83 16.35
CA LEU A 125 10.60 32.89 17.36
C LEU A 125 10.37 33.40 18.78
N VAL A 126 10.53 34.70 19.02
CA VAL A 126 10.29 35.30 20.35
C VAL A 126 8.81 35.11 20.71
N ARG A 127 7.92 35.40 19.78
CA ARG A 127 6.48 35.22 19.98
C ARG A 127 6.15 33.77 20.32
N ILE A 128 6.64 32.83 19.53
CA ILE A 128 6.41 31.38 19.72
C ILE A 128 6.95 30.94 21.09
N GLY A 129 8.20 31.34 21.40
CA GLY A 129 8.84 30.97 22.67
C GLY A 129 8.14 31.54 23.87
N TRP A 130 7.73 32.82 23.81
CA TRP A 130 6.98 33.46 24.89
C TRP A 130 5.66 32.70 25.14
N ARG A 131 4.89 32.44 24.08
CA ARG A 131 3.62 31.72 24.23
C ARG A 131 3.82 30.33 24.82
N ASP A 132 4.89 29.63 24.37
CA ASP A 132 5.18 28.27 24.88
C ASP A 132 5.60 28.29 26.35
N LEU A 133 6.57 29.15 26.69
CA LEU A 133 7.06 29.26 28.08
C LEU A 133 6.02 29.78 29.08
N ALA A 134 5.11 30.64 28.59
CA ALA A 134 4.01 31.15 29.41
C ALA A 134 2.89 30.10 29.60
N GLY A 135 2.92 29.00 28.86
CA GLY A 135 1.89 27.97 28.95
C GLY A 135 0.63 28.26 28.19
N TRP A 136 0.66 29.26 27.30
CA TRP A 136 -0.50 29.66 26.45
C TRP A 136 -0.66 28.83 25.20
N ALA A 137 0.42 28.19 24.73
CA ALA A 137 0.43 27.42 23.51
C ALA A 137 0.58 25.93 23.79
N LYS A 138 -0.20 25.11 23.09
CA LYS A 138 0.00 23.65 23.08
C LYS A 138 1.17 23.31 22.15
N LEU A 139 1.76 22.12 22.34
CA LEU A 139 2.88 21.69 21.50
C LEU A 139 2.51 21.73 20.01
N GLU A 140 1.30 21.32 19.65
CA GLU A 140 0.83 21.34 18.24
C GLU A 140 0.91 22.74 17.65
N GLU A 141 0.46 23.76 18.38
CA GLU A 141 0.55 25.15 17.91
C GLU A 141 2.01 25.54 17.69
N VAL A 142 2.88 25.19 18.61
CA VAL A 142 4.30 25.56 18.56
C VAL A 142 4.97 24.97 17.30
N VAL A 143 4.84 23.65 17.11
CA VAL A 143 5.52 22.98 16.00
C VAL A 143 4.92 23.34 14.64
N GLU A 144 3.59 23.53 14.57
CA GLU A 144 2.93 23.94 13.32
C GLU A 144 3.35 25.36 12.94
N THR A 145 3.42 26.29 13.92
CA THR A 145 3.82 27.66 13.64
C THR A 145 5.30 27.73 13.23
N LEU A 146 6.16 26.99 13.96
CA LEU A 146 7.59 26.92 13.59
C LEU A 146 7.78 26.38 12.18
N SER A 147 7.02 25.34 11.81
CA SER A 147 7.11 24.73 10.49
C SER A 147 6.63 25.70 9.41
N THR A 148 5.56 26.45 9.67
CA THR A 148 5.07 27.48 8.75
C THR A 148 6.10 28.60 8.58
N VAL A 149 6.73 29.04 9.68
CA VAL A 149 7.80 30.06 9.61
C VAL A 149 8.93 29.56 8.69
N ALA A 150 9.35 28.30 8.86
CA ALA A 150 10.43 27.73 8.04
C ALA A 150 10.01 27.62 6.57
N ASP A 151 8.81 27.13 6.31
CA ASP A 151 8.29 27.00 4.93
C ASP A 151 8.31 28.36 4.22
N GLN A 152 7.83 29.38 4.90
CA GLN A 152 7.73 30.71 4.33
C GLN A 152 9.11 31.38 4.19
N ALA A 153 10.01 31.13 5.12
CA ALA A 153 11.39 31.62 5.02
C ALA A 153 12.07 31.05 3.76
N VAL A 154 11.90 29.74 3.53
CA VAL A 154 12.45 29.07 2.34
C VAL A 154 11.81 29.67 1.08
N SER A 155 10.51 29.89 1.08
CA SER A 155 9.78 30.47 -0.05
C SER A 155 10.30 31.85 -0.42
N VAL A 156 10.50 32.73 0.56
CA VAL A 156 11.03 34.07 0.37
C VAL A 156 12.47 34.01 -0.16
N ALA A 157 13.31 33.20 0.48
CA ALA A 157 14.73 33.07 0.08
C ALA A 157 14.84 32.48 -1.32
N LEU A 158 13.98 31.52 -1.68
CA LEU A 158 13.98 30.90 -3.00
C LEU A 158 13.59 31.91 -4.08
N ALA A 159 12.58 32.76 -3.83
CA ALA A 159 12.17 33.78 -4.77
C ALA A 159 13.35 34.75 -5.04
N CYS A 160 14.07 35.15 -3.99
CA CYS A 160 15.24 35.99 -4.12
C CYS A 160 16.38 35.31 -4.88
N ALA A 161 16.67 34.03 -4.50
CA ALA A 161 17.74 33.24 -5.14
C ALA A 161 17.46 33.06 -6.63
N HIS A 162 16.24 32.70 -6.97
CA HIS A 162 15.84 32.51 -8.37
C HIS A 162 16.02 33.81 -9.17
N TYR A 163 15.55 34.94 -8.60
CA TYR A 163 15.69 36.24 -9.24
C TYR A 163 17.14 36.58 -9.52
N GLN A 164 18.02 36.43 -8.53
CA GLN A 164 19.44 36.76 -8.64
C GLN A 164 20.14 35.93 -9.74
N VAL A 165 19.85 34.64 -9.82
CA VAL A 165 20.45 33.80 -10.86
C VAL A 165 19.85 34.09 -12.23
N ALA A 166 18.53 34.31 -12.31
CA ALA A 166 17.85 34.64 -13.58
C ALA A 166 18.31 35.95 -14.18
N GLN A 167 18.64 36.92 -13.34
CA GLN A 167 19.18 38.20 -13.81
C GLN A 167 20.51 38.02 -14.57
N ARG A 168 21.32 37.10 -14.17
CA ARG A 168 22.62 36.80 -14.78
C ARG A 168 22.51 35.89 -16.00
N HIS A 169 21.62 34.87 -15.93
CA HIS A 169 21.66 33.75 -16.87
C HIS A 169 20.38 33.58 -17.69
N GLY A 170 19.33 34.35 -17.37
CA GLY A 170 18.01 34.19 -17.99
C GLY A 170 17.16 33.13 -17.30
N GLU A 171 15.88 33.09 -17.66
CA GLU A 171 14.92 32.16 -17.10
C GLU A 171 15.17 30.73 -17.63
N PRO A 172 15.12 29.73 -16.81
CA PRO A 172 15.27 28.33 -17.26
C PRO A 172 13.98 27.89 -17.95
N ILE A 173 14.14 27.27 -19.13
CA ILE A 173 13.01 26.85 -19.98
C ILE A 173 13.11 25.34 -20.17
N GLY A 174 11.99 24.65 -20.01
CA GLY A 174 11.93 23.21 -20.22
C GLY A 174 12.06 22.82 -21.68
N SER A 175 12.90 21.83 -21.96
CA SER A 175 13.14 21.37 -23.34
C SER A 175 11.93 20.68 -23.97
N ILE A 176 11.02 20.15 -23.14
CA ILE A 176 9.81 19.44 -23.61
C ILE A 176 8.62 20.41 -23.68
N SER A 177 8.33 21.09 -22.55
CA SER A 177 7.16 21.97 -22.44
C SER A 177 7.33 23.32 -23.10
N GLY A 178 8.59 23.82 -23.20
CA GLY A 178 8.86 25.15 -23.65
C GLY A 178 8.48 26.25 -22.66
N LYS A 179 8.13 25.84 -21.42
CA LYS A 179 7.67 26.77 -20.38
C LYS A 179 8.76 27.00 -19.33
N PRO A 180 8.70 28.13 -18.59
CA PRO A 180 9.64 28.30 -17.48
C PRO A 180 9.55 27.21 -16.45
N VAL A 181 10.72 26.75 -15.95
CA VAL A 181 10.84 25.71 -14.95
C VAL A 181 11.08 26.37 -13.58
N ARG A 182 10.45 25.84 -12.55
CA ARG A 182 10.61 26.31 -11.17
C ARG A 182 11.14 25.20 -10.29
N LEU A 183 11.95 25.57 -9.29
CA LEU A 183 12.51 24.62 -8.34
C LEU A 183 11.41 24.09 -7.42
N VAL A 184 11.44 22.78 -7.17
CA VAL A 184 10.64 22.13 -6.14
C VAL A 184 11.55 21.91 -4.93
N VAL A 185 11.07 22.24 -3.74
CA VAL A 185 11.78 22.01 -2.50
C VAL A 185 10.98 20.97 -1.71
N LEU A 186 11.64 19.85 -1.41
CA LEU A 186 11.09 18.83 -0.53
C LEU A 186 11.64 19.03 0.87
N ALA A 187 10.77 19.07 1.85
CA ALA A 187 11.15 19.08 3.27
C ALA A 187 11.13 17.66 3.79
N LEU A 188 12.18 17.30 4.52
CA LEU A 188 12.32 16.00 5.16
C LEU A 188 12.48 16.22 6.67
N GLY A 189 12.69 15.14 7.41
CA GLY A 189 12.95 15.22 8.85
C GLY A 189 11.80 15.91 9.62
N LYS A 190 12.17 16.71 10.58
CA LYS A 190 11.20 17.42 11.42
C LYS A 190 10.33 18.38 10.63
N LEU A 191 10.92 19.12 9.68
CA LEU A 191 10.14 20.03 8.84
C LEU A 191 9.19 19.27 7.93
N GLY A 192 9.63 18.15 7.37
CA GLY A 192 8.77 17.30 6.54
C GLY A 192 7.53 16.83 7.30
N GLY A 193 7.70 16.45 8.55
CA GLY A 193 6.59 16.03 9.43
C GLY A 193 5.77 17.16 10.03
N ARG A 194 6.13 18.41 9.75
CA ARG A 194 5.54 19.61 10.36
C ARG A 194 5.64 19.58 11.88
N GLU A 195 6.80 19.12 12.38
CA GLU A 195 7.09 19.03 13.81
C GLU A 195 8.43 19.71 14.14
N LEU A 196 8.71 20.83 13.46
CA LEU A 196 10.00 21.51 13.56
C LEU A 196 10.27 21.96 14.98
N ASN A 197 11.49 21.72 15.46
CA ASN A 197 11.94 22.16 16.78
C ASN A 197 12.30 23.64 16.76
N PHE A 198 12.38 24.23 17.96
CA PHE A 198 12.64 25.66 18.13
C PHE A 198 13.96 26.09 17.47
N SER A 199 15.03 25.32 17.62
CA SER A 199 16.30 25.60 16.97
C SER A 199 16.80 24.35 16.26
N SER A 200 16.20 24.03 15.14
CA SER A 200 16.48 22.82 14.37
C SER A 200 17.09 23.21 13.02
N ASP A 201 17.93 22.33 12.52
CA ASP A 201 18.27 22.35 11.10
C ASP A 201 17.02 22.01 10.30
N ILE A 202 16.93 22.50 9.08
CA ILE A 202 15.89 22.06 8.14
C ILE A 202 16.52 21.19 7.07
N ASP A 203 15.96 20.01 6.91
CA ASP A 203 16.40 19.02 5.92
C ASP A 203 15.66 19.25 4.62
N LEU A 204 16.39 19.56 3.54
CA LEU A 204 15.79 19.87 2.25
C LEU A 204 16.41 19.04 1.14
N VAL A 205 15.58 18.76 0.11
CA VAL A 205 16.04 18.17 -1.16
C VAL A 205 15.46 19.05 -2.28
N LEU A 206 16.32 19.41 -3.25
CA LEU A 206 15.97 20.32 -4.32
C LEU A 206 15.86 19.57 -5.64
N ALA A 207 14.78 19.82 -6.39
CA ALA A 207 14.50 19.15 -7.65
C ALA A 207 13.83 20.09 -8.66
N TYR A 208 13.93 19.76 -9.94
CA TYR A 208 13.28 20.51 -11.00
C TYR A 208 12.70 19.55 -12.04
N ALA A 209 11.59 19.98 -12.68
CA ALA A 209 10.80 19.06 -13.50
C ALA A 209 11.46 18.68 -14.81
N GLU A 210 12.14 19.62 -15.47
CA GLU A 210 12.63 19.42 -16.84
C GLU A 210 14.06 19.93 -17.03
N ALA A 211 14.84 19.13 -17.78
CA ALA A 211 16.09 19.63 -18.36
C ALA A 211 15.78 20.67 -19.43
N GLY A 212 16.78 21.43 -19.78
CA GLY A 212 16.68 22.50 -20.78
C GLY A 212 17.79 23.52 -20.60
N ASN A 213 17.63 24.66 -21.19
CA ASN A 213 18.60 25.76 -21.11
C ASN A 213 17.91 27.08 -20.79
N THR A 214 18.65 27.99 -20.19
CA THR A 214 18.16 29.33 -19.90
C THR A 214 17.99 30.13 -21.18
N GLN A 215 17.05 31.07 -21.13
CA GLN A 215 16.73 31.93 -22.26
C GLN A 215 17.59 33.21 -22.18
N SER A 216 18.79 33.18 -22.78
CA SER A 216 19.72 34.29 -22.77
C SER A 216 20.71 34.16 -23.92
N GLU A 217 21.52 35.21 -24.12
CA GLU A 217 22.58 35.22 -25.16
C GLU A 217 23.67 34.18 -24.85
N LYS A 218 23.90 33.91 -23.58
CA LYS A 218 24.87 32.91 -23.14
C LYS A 218 24.15 31.92 -22.23
N PRO A 219 23.40 30.98 -22.81
CA PRO A 219 22.57 30.08 -22.00
C PRO A 219 23.40 29.10 -21.18
N ILE A 220 22.92 28.80 -20.01
CA ILE A 220 23.43 27.68 -19.18
C ILE A 220 22.32 26.61 -19.09
N SER A 221 22.73 25.38 -18.73
CA SER A 221 21.76 24.31 -18.54
C SER A 221 20.86 24.58 -17.32
N ASN A 222 19.65 24.05 -17.34
CA ASN A 222 18.78 24.10 -16.17
C ASN A 222 19.44 23.47 -14.95
N HIS A 223 20.23 22.42 -15.16
CA HIS A 223 20.97 21.77 -14.09
C HIS A 223 21.91 22.76 -13.41
N GLU A 224 22.74 23.45 -14.19
CA GLU A 224 23.67 24.47 -13.68
C GLU A 224 22.91 25.62 -13.02
N PHE A 225 21.79 26.05 -13.63
CA PHE A 225 20.95 27.14 -13.11
C PHE A 225 20.46 26.79 -11.70
N PHE A 226 19.87 25.62 -11.52
CA PHE A 226 19.26 25.26 -10.24
C PHE A 226 20.30 24.91 -9.17
N ILE A 227 21.50 24.46 -9.55
CA ILE A 227 22.60 24.32 -8.58
C ILE A 227 22.98 25.70 -8.04
N LYS A 228 23.05 26.72 -8.92
CA LYS A 228 23.35 28.11 -8.50
C LYS A 228 22.23 28.64 -7.60
N VAL A 229 20.96 28.36 -7.94
CA VAL A 229 19.82 28.78 -7.11
C VAL A 229 19.94 28.12 -5.72
N GLY A 230 20.29 26.82 -5.66
CA GLY A 230 20.49 26.12 -4.38
C GLY A 230 21.61 26.75 -3.54
N GLN A 231 22.72 27.13 -4.17
CA GLN A 231 23.83 27.81 -3.48
C GLN A 231 23.38 29.13 -2.89
N HIS A 232 22.63 29.93 -3.66
CA HIS A 232 22.11 31.21 -3.18
C HIS A 232 21.09 31.03 -2.06
N LEU A 233 20.22 30.03 -2.18
CA LEU A 233 19.22 29.70 -1.15
C LEU A 233 19.89 29.41 0.18
N VAL A 234 20.91 28.53 0.18
CA VAL A 234 21.65 28.16 1.40
C VAL A 234 22.32 29.40 1.98
N SER A 235 22.97 30.20 1.16
CA SER A 235 23.65 31.41 1.60
C SER A 235 22.67 32.40 2.25
N LEU A 236 21.51 32.66 1.61
CA LEU A 236 20.51 33.57 2.13
C LEU A 236 19.99 33.15 3.51
N LEU A 237 19.82 31.85 3.75
CA LEU A 237 19.21 31.37 4.98
C LEU A 237 20.24 31.11 6.09
N GLU A 238 21.43 30.64 5.74
CA GLU A 238 22.39 30.11 6.72
C GLU A 238 23.48 31.10 7.13
N THR A 239 23.82 32.05 6.28
CA THR A 239 24.90 32.99 6.56
C THR A 239 24.59 33.83 7.80
N SER A 240 25.54 33.85 8.74
CA SER A 240 25.41 34.64 9.96
C SER A 240 25.74 36.10 9.70
N THR A 241 24.85 37.01 9.97
CA THR A 241 25.04 38.47 9.83
C THR A 241 24.92 39.11 11.20
N GLU A 242 24.95 40.48 11.24
CA GLU A 242 24.68 41.22 12.48
C GLU A 242 23.31 40.89 13.04
N GLU A 243 22.34 40.56 12.17
CA GLU A 243 20.98 40.18 12.56
C GLU A 243 20.84 38.65 12.83
N GLY A 244 21.92 37.89 12.78
CA GLY A 244 21.92 36.44 12.98
C GLY A 244 21.75 35.68 11.70
N PHE A 245 21.17 34.48 11.79
CA PHE A 245 20.86 33.60 10.64
C PHE A 245 19.36 33.34 10.62
N VAL A 246 18.87 32.72 9.54
CA VAL A 246 17.47 32.33 9.49
C VAL A 246 17.31 30.86 9.88
N PHE A 247 17.88 29.93 9.11
CA PHE A 247 17.89 28.50 9.43
C PHE A 247 19.19 27.88 8.92
N ARG A 248 19.70 26.94 9.67
CA ARG A 248 20.75 26.03 9.20
C ARG A 248 20.10 25.04 8.23
N ILE A 249 20.70 24.81 7.08
CA ILE A 249 20.18 23.96 6.01
C ILE A 249 20.98 22.68 5.94
N ASP A 250 20.30 21.53 5.96
CA ASP A 250 20.93 20.24 5.75
C ASP A 250 20.46 19.66 4.41
N LEU A 251 21.40 19.51 3.47
CA LEU A 251 21.12 18.93 2.16
C LEU A 251 21.69 17.51 2.02
N ARG A 252 22.14 16.89 3.12
CA ARG A 252 22.83 15.58 3.08
C ARG A 252 21.88 14.43 2.73
N LEU A 253 20.56 14.61 2.83
CA LEU A 253 19.58 13.57 2.47
C LEU A 253 19.32 13.52 0.97
N ARG A 254 19.95 14.41 0.18
CA ARG A 254 19.79 14.38 -1.28
C ARG A 254 20.49 13.17 -1.90
N PRO A 255 20.10 12.77 -3.12
CA PRO A 255 20.78 11.65 -3.79
C PRO A 255 22.30 11.81 -3.81
N ASN A 256 23.01 10.75 -3.46
CA ASN A 256 24.46 10.69 -3.32
C ASN A 256 25.03 11.59 -2.20
N GLY A 257 24.19 12.10 -1.34
CA GLY A 257 24.59 12.85 -0.16
C GLY A 257 25.49 14.03 -0.49
N THR A 258 26.58 14.19 0.26
CA THR A 258 27.50 15.32 0.07
C THR A 258 28.23 15.27 -1.27
N SER A 259 28.34 14.11 -1.91
CA SER A 259 29.02 13.99 -3.21
C SER A 259 28.08 14.26 -4.39
N GLY A 260 26.76 14.30 -4.16
CA GLY A 260 25.79 14.57 -5.21
C GLY A 260 25.56 16.06 -5.48
N PRO A 261 25.03 16.39 -6.66
CA PRO A 261 24.69 17.80 -6.96
C PRO A 261 23.58 18.32 -6.05
N LEU A 262 23.57 19.63 -5.84
CA LEU A 262 22.59 20.26 -4.94
C LEU A 262 21.14 20.11 -5.42
N ALA A 263 20.94 20.07 -6.75
CA ALA A 263 19.62 19.92 -7.34
C ALA A 263 19.67 18.87 -8.46
N LEU A 264 18.60 18.12 -8.63
CA LEU A 264 18.47 17.09 -9.65
C LEU A 264 17.14 17.24 -10.39
N SER A 265 17.13 16.85 -11.68
CA SER A 265 15.86 16.72 -12.41
C SER A 265 15.01 15.60 -11.82
N PHE A 266 13.70 15.66 -12.08
CA PHE A 266 12.79 14.59 -11.64
C PHE A 266 13.23 13.24 -12.22
N ASP A 267 13.65 13.21 -13.49
CA ASP A 267 14.11 11.99 -14.14
C ASP A 267 15.35 11.41 -13.44
N ALA A 268 16.30 12.28 -13.07
CA ALA A 268 17.49 11.85 -12.36
C ALA A 268 17.17 11.30 -10.97
N MET A 269 16.22 11.91 -10.26
CA MET A 269 15.77 11.43 -8.96
C MET A 269 15.08 10.08 -9.07
N ASP A 270 14.21 9.91 -10.06
CA ASP A 270 13.54 8.64 -10.31
C ASP A 270 14.57 7.53 -10.57
N HIS A 271 15.52 7.81 -11.45
CA HIS A 271 16.58 6.86 -11.76
C HIS A 271 17.41 6.50 -10.51
N TYR A 272 17.81 7.50 -9.73
CA TYR A 272 18.58 7.27 -8.52
C TYR A 272 17.85 6.37 -7.53
N TYR A 273 16.59 6.69 -7.18
CA TYR A 273 15.87 5.92 -6.17
C TYR A 273 15.47 4.54 -6.66
N THR A 274 15.27 4.38 -7.98
CA THR A 274 14.96 3.07 -8.56
C THR A 274 16.19 2.15 -8.55
N THR A 275 17.39 2.69 -8.85
CA THR A 275 18.60 1.87 -9.06
C THR A 275 19.56 1.86 -7.86
N HIS A 276 19.63 2.94 -7.10
CA HIS A 276 20.62 3.11 -6.03
C HIS A 276 20.01 3.42 -4.65
N GLY A 277 18.69 3.59 -4.58
CA GLY A 277 18.03 3.96 -3.32
C GLY A 277 18.27 2.92 -2.23
N ARG A 278 18.67 3.37 -1.05
CA ARG A 278 18.94 2.52 0.11
C ARG A 278 17.76 2.55 1.08
N ASP A 279 17.71 1.54 1.95
CA ASP A 279 16.61 1.42 2.90
C ASP A 279 16.53 2.58 3.89
N TRP A 280 17.70 3.10 4.32
CA TRP A 280 17.71 4.26 5.22
C TRP A 280 17.17 5.52 4.51
N GLU A 281 17.36 5.61 3.19
CA GLU A 281 16.79 6.70 2.40
C GLU A 281 15.26 6.56 2.31
N ARG A 282 14.76 5.34 2.12
CA ARG A 282 13.30 5.08 2.16
C ARG A 282 12.73 5.54 3.50
N TYR A 283 13.39 5.17 4.58
CA TYR A 283 12.99 5.55 5.93
C TYR A 283 12.92 7.08 6.06
N ALA A 284 13.94 7.79 5.60
CA ALA A 284 14.00 9.24 5.65
C ALA A 284 12.88 9.88 4.80
N LEU A 285 12.57 9.27 3.66
CA LEU A 285 11.57 9.80 2.72
C LEU A 285 10.13 9.67 3.24
N ILE A 286 9.87 8.88 4.28
CA ILE A 286 8.52 8.78 4.87
C ILE A 286 8.02 10.18 5.26
N LYS A 287 8.90 11.03 5.78
CA LYS A 287 8.53 12.37 6.23
C LYS A 287 8.52 13.40 5.09
N THR A 288 8.77 13.00 3.86
CA THR A 288 8.85 13.92 2.73
C THR A 288 7.54 14.67 2.52
N ARG A 289 7.69 15.97 2.33
CA ARG A 289 6.58 16.88 2.02
C ARG A 289 7.11 17.92 1.04
N ALA A 290 6.33 18.27 0.02
CA ALA A 290 6.70 19.36 -0.86
C ALA A 290 6.25 20.70 -0.25
N LEU A 291 7.10 21.70 -0.29
CA LEU A 291 6.70 23.05 0.08
C LEU A 291 5.74 23.60 -0.98
N ASP A 292 4.75 24.36 -0.53
CA ASP A 292 3.76 24.97 -1.44
C ASP A 292 4.41 26.16 -2.16
N LEU A 293 4.97 25.87 -3.33
CA LEU A 293 5.68 26.86 -4.15
C LEU A 293 5.03 26.90 -5.53
N PRO A 294 4.88 28.10 -6.14
CA PRO A 294 4.20 28.19 -7.44
C PRO A 294 5.02 27.56 -8.57
N GLY A 295 4.35 26.82 -9.45
CA GLY A 295 4.85 26.40 -10.75
C GLY A 295 5.86 25.28 -10.80
N GLY A 296 6.10 24.57 -9.69
CA GLY A 296 7.16 23.56 -9.64
C GLY A 296 6.75 22.13 -9.98
N HIS A 297 5.46 21.85 -10.09
CA HIS A 297 4.92 20.50 -10.34
C HIS A 297 5.29 19.50 -9.24
N SER A 298 5.19 19.92 -8.00
CA SER A 298 5.58 19.09 -6.85
C SER A 298 4.80 17.77 -6.76
N ASP A 299 3.56 17.78 -7.18
CA ASP A 299 2.75 16.56 -7.16
C ASP A 299 3.32 15.44 -8.04
N UNK A 300 3.93 15.78 -8.98
CA UNK A 300 4.54 14.91 -9.84
C UNK A 300 5.73 14.24 -9.28
N LEU A 301 6.43 15.04 -8.64
CA LEU A 301 7.59 14.48 -7.95
C LEU A 301 7.18 13.53 -6.82
N LEU A 302 6.21 13.90 -6.05
CA LEU A 302 5.73 13.05 -4.96
C LEU A 302 5.17 11.73 -5.49
N GLU A 303 4.50 11.74 -6.63
CA GLU A 303 4.01 10.51 -7.27
C GLU A 303 5.16 9.62 -7.73
N ILE A 304 6.25 10.21 -8.22
CA ILE A 304 7.47 9.48 -8.60
C ILE A 304 8.08 8.80 -7.36
N LEU A 305 8.14 9.50 -6.23
CA LEU A 305 8.79 9.01 -5.02
C LEU A 305 7.95 7.97 -4.26
N ARG A 306 6.64 8.03 -4.36
CA ARG A 306 5.76 7.17 -3.56
C ARG A 306 6.06 5.67 -3.70
N PRO A 307 6.26 5.13 -4.90
CA PRO A 307 6.64 3.71 -5.02
C PRO A 307 7.99 3.33 -4.41
N UNK A 308 8.76 4.29 -4.22
CA UNK A 308 9.98 4.12 -3.65
C UNK A 308 9.91 4.00 -2.25
N ILE A 309 9.01 4.70 -1.70
CA ILE A 309 8.80 4.73 -0.25
C ILE A 309 7.87 3.58 0.19
N TYR A 310 6.71 3.49 -0.44
CA TYR A 310 5.64 2.55 -0.08
C TYR A 310 5.44 1.54 -1.20
N ARG A 311 6.22 0.46 -1.16
CA ARG A 311 6.14 -0.60 -2.16
C ARG A 311 4.86 -1.39 -1.96
N LYS A 312 4.11 -1.60 -3.03
CA LYS A 312 2.82 -2.30 -2.97
C LYS A 312 3.00 -3.75 -2.54
N TYR A 313 4.02 -4.41 -3.06
CA TYR A 313 4.38 -5.75 -2.61
C TYR A 313 5.45 -5.62 -1.54
N LEU A 314 5.28 -6.36 -0.47
CA LEU A 314 6.19 -6.27 0.65
C LEU A 314 7.63 -6.51 0.16
N ASP A 315 8.47 -5.56 0.45
CA ASP A 315 9.91 -5.74 0.26
C ASP A 315 10.42 -6.45 1.51
N PHE A 316 10.57 -7.74 1.40
CA PHE A 316 10.97 -8.54 2.55
C PHE A 316 12.37 -8.20 3.02
N GLY A 317 13.19 -7.58 2.16
CA GLY A 317 14.46 -7.00 2.57
C GLY A 317 14.28 -5.85 3.56
N ALA A 318 13.12 -5.20 3.56
CA ALA A 318 12.83 -4.14 4.51
C ALA A 318 12.84 -4.65 5.95
N PHE A 319 12.40 -5.88 6.20
CA PHE A 319 12.46 -6.47 7.55
C PHE A 319 13.90 -6.54 8.05
N ASP A 320 14.81 -7.05 7.22
CA ASP A 320 16.23 -7.13 7.58
C ASP A 320 16.83 -5.74 7.76
N ALA A 321 16.49 -4.80 6.88
CA ALA A 321 16.96 -3.42 6.97
C ALA A 321 16.49 -2.74 8.25
N ILE A 322 15.22 -2.91 8.61
CA ILE A 322 14.66 -2.35 9.84
C ILE A 322 15.33 -2.98 11.07
N ARG A 323 15.56 -4.28 11.03
CA ARG A 323 16.27 -4.97 12.11
C ARG A 323 17.70 -4.46 12.25
N ASP A 324 18.39 -4.25 11.13
CA ASP A 324 19.76 -3.71 11.15
C ASP A 324 19.77 -2.28 11.70
N MET A 325 18.78 -1.47 11.33
CA MET A 325 18.64 -0.12 11.90
C MET A 325 18.39 -0.17 13.41
N LYS A 326 17.54 -1.12 13.87
CA LYS A 326 17.29 -1.32 15.30
C LYS A 326 18.59 -1.68 16.01
N ARG A 327 19.38 -2.60 15.44
CA ARG A 327 20.68 -2.99 16.03
C ARG A 327 21.63 -1.81 16.11
N MET A 328 21.67 -0.95 15.08
CA MET A 328 22.51 0.23 15.08
C MET A 328 22.09 1.21 16.18
N ILE A 329 20.79 1.39 16.36
CA ILE A 329 20.24 2.24 17.44
C ILE A 329 20.66 1.66 18.79
N GLU A 330 20.45 0.37 19.00
CA GLU A 330 20.81 -0.33 20.25
C GLU A 330 22.30 -0.23 20.55
N LYS A 331 23.14 -0.41 19.54
CA LYS A 331 24.60 -0.30 19.67
C LYS A 331 25.01 1.11 20.08
N ALA A 332 24.38 2.12 19.46
CA ALA A 332 24.67 3.52 19.79
C ALA A 332 24.28 3.88 21.22
N LEU A 333 23.28 3.18 21.80
CA LEU A 333 22.86 3.41 23.19
C LEU A 333 23.88 2.96 24.23
N ARG A 334 24.83 2.10 23.82
CA ARG A 334 25.84 1.54 24.73
C ARG A 334 27.01 2.49 24.99
N THR A 335 27.07 3.63 24.29
CA THR A 335 28.10 4.63 24.53
C THR A 335 27.68 5.56 25.66
N ASP A 336 28.58 5.83 26.60
CA ASP A 336 28.28 6.61 27.82
C ASP A 336 27.82 8.04 27.54
N ASP A 337 28.21 8.60 26.41
CA ASP A 337 27.87 9.97 26.01
C ASP A 337 26.37 10.18 25.68
N ARG A 338 25.58 9.12 25.63
CA ARG A 338 24.19 9.20 25.23
C ARG A 338 23.15 9.02 26.34
N LEU A 339 23.63 8.88 27.57
CA LEU A 339 22.71 8.67 28.70
C LEU A 339 21.78 9.85 28.94
N ASP A 340 22.25 11.07 28.68
CA ASP A 340 21.50 12.29 28.87
C ASP A 340 20.97 12.93 27.57
N ASP A 341 20.81 12.15 26.52
CA ASP A 341 20.41 12.63 25.21
C ASP A 341 18.93 12.37 24.97
N LEU A 342 18.13 13.43 24.84
CA LEU A 342 16.67 13.34 24.66
C LEU A 342 16.27 12.72 23.30
N LYS A 343 17.09 12.93 22.30
CA LYS A 343 16.79 12.46 20.95
C LYS A 343 17.35 11.06 20.70
N LEU A 344 18.65 10.90 20.99
CA LEU A 344 19.41 9.71 20.62
C LEU A 344 19.59 8.71 21.78
N GLY A 345 19.21 9.10 22.99
CA GLY A 345 19.33 8.26 24.17
C GLY A 345 18.27 7.19 24.25
N CYS A 346 18.41 6.35 25.28
CA CYS A 346 17.47 5.26 25.56
C CYS A 346 16.07 5.82 25.87
N GLY A 347 15.08 5.36 25.09
CA GLY A 347 13.71 5.86 25.23
C GLY A 347 13.51 7.26 24.68
N GLY A 348 14.42 7.74 23.84
CA GLY A 348 14.37 9.08 23.27
C GLY A 348 13.45 9.19 22.07
N ILE A 349 13.44 10.38 21.50
CA ILE A 349 12.55 10.73 20.37
C ILE A 349 12.77 9.80 19.17
N ARG A 350 14.02 9.45 18.90
CA ARG A 350 14.36 8.57 17.76
C ARG A 350 13.69 7.21 17.88
N GLU A 351 13.59 6.68 19.11
CA GLU A 351 12.93 5.38 19.30
C GLU A 351 11.44 5.45 19.01
N ILE A 352 10.78 6.56 19.40
CA ILE A 352 9.34 6.74 19.10
C ILE A 352 9.13 6.79 17.58
N GLU A 353 9.95 7.58 16.89
CA GLU A 353 9.86 7.69 15.42
C GLU A 353 10.10 6.34 14.75
N PHE A 354 11.11 5.60 15.24
CA PHE A 354 11.44 4.28 14.68
C PHE A 354 10.27 3.31 14.82
N ILE A 355 9.60 3.27 15.96
CA ILE A 355 8.47 2.39 16.20
C ILE A 355 7.39 2.62 15.12
N VAL A 356 6.98 3.88 14.94
CA VAL A 356 5.89 4.21 14.01
C VAL A 356 6.32 4.03 12.56
N GLN A 357 7.49 4.54 12.20
CA GLN A 357 7.94 4.54 10.80
C GLN A 357 8.29 3.14 10.30
N SER A 358 8.70 2.24 11.19
CA SER A 358 8.92 0.84 10.83
C SER A 358 7.61 0.21 10.31
N TYR A 359 6.50 0.45 11.00
CA TYR A 359 5.20 -0.05 10.54
C TYR A 359 4.75 0.63 9.25
N GLN A 360 5.06 1.91 9.07
CA GLN A 360 4.75 2.59 7.82
C GLN A 360 5.49 1.96 6.63
N LEU A 361 6.75 1.61 6.79
CA LEU A 361 7.53 0.95 5.74
C LEU A 361 6.96 -0.44 5.41
N ILE A 362 6.59 -1.19 6.44
CA ILE A 362 6.14 -2.57 6.26
C ILE A 362 4.72 -2.63 5.67
N ARG A 363 3.81 -1.78 6.16
CA ARG A 363 2.38 -1.87 5.86
C ARG A 363 1.86 -0.77 4.94
N GLY A 364 2.65 0.29 4.72
CA GLY A 364 2.17 1.48 4.00
C GLY A 364 1.81 1.24 2.53
N GLY A 365 2.44 0.27 1.90
CA GLY A 365 2.14 -0.06 0.51
C GLY A 365 0.72 -0.59 0.31
N ARG A 366 0.18 -1.24 1.32
CA ARG A 366 -1.16 -1.84 1.29
C ARG A 366 -2.21 -1.02 2.01
N GLU A 367 -1.79 -0.20 2.98
CA GLU A 367 -2.69 0.59 3.81
C GLU A 367 -2.44 2.07 3.50
N PRO A 368 -3.20 2.65 2.54
CA PRO A 368 -2.97 4.04 2.13
C PRO A 368 -3.03 5.05 3.27
N GLN A 369 -3.79 4.78 4.32
CA GLN A 369 -3.89 5.69 5.46
C GLN A 369 -2.59 5.78 6.25
N LEU A 370 -1.64 4.84 6.05
CA LEU A 370 -0.30 4.93 6.63
C LEU A 370 0.66 5.76 5.78
N GLN A 371 0.27 6.16 4.57
CA GLN A 371 1.11 6.94 3.68
C GLN A 371 0.98 8.43 4.03
N THR A 372 1.52 8.79 5.18
CA THR A 372 1.47 10.14 5.69
C THR A 372 2.84 10.54 6.26
N ASN A 373 3.19 11.81 6.11
CA ASN A 373 4.41 12.38 6.70
C ASN A 373 4.20 12.79 8.17
N ARG A 374 2.96 12.70 8.67
CA ARG A 374 2.60 13.16 10.01
C ARG A 374 2.63 11.99 10.99
N LEU A 375 3.48 12.10 12.01
CA LEU A 375 3.70 11.02 12.99
C LEU A 375 2.40 10.61 13.68
N TRP A 376 1.59 11.61 14.11
CA TRP A 376 0.34 11.32 14.85
C TRP A 376 -0.71 10.70 13.96
N GLN A 377 -0.81 11.15 12.72
CA GLN A 377 -1.74 10.55 11.76
C GLN A 377 -1.38 9.09 11.50
N ALA A 378 -0.09 8.80 11.36
CA ALA A 378 0.39 7.43 11.19
C ALA A 378 0.05 6.58 12.42
N MET A 379 0.31 7.12 13.63
CA MET A 379 0.02 6.39 14.86
C MET A 379 -1.47 6.12 15.03
N GLN A 380 -2.32 7.11 14.73
CA GLN A 380 -3.76 6.96 14.78
C GLN A 380 -4.23 5.89 13.78
N ALA A 381 -3.68 5.90 12.57
CA ALA A 381 -4.00 4.88 11.55
C ALA A 381 -3.61 3.49 12.02
N LEU A 382 -2.45 3.35 12.70
CA LEU A 382 -2.02 2.06 13.25
C LEU A 382 -3.00 1.53 14.31
N VAL A 383 -3.54 2.43 15.12
CA VAL A 383 -4.56 2.06 16.12
C VAL A 383 -5.86 1.62 15.44
N GLU A 384 -6.30 2.38 14.44
CA GLU A 384 -7.54 2.07 13.71
C GLU A 384 -7.44 0.75 12.94
N LEU A 385 -6.24 0.39 12.49
CA LEU A 385 -5.99 -0.88 11.79
C LEU A 385 -5.78 -2.05 12.74
N GLY A 386 -5.77 -1.80 14.06
CA GLY A 386 -5.56 -2.85 15.05
C GLY A 386 -4.10 -3.33 15.16
N ILE A 387 -3.17 -2.60 14.60
CA ILE A 387 -1.74 -2.96 14.62
C ILE A 387 -1.11 -2.51 15.95
N MET A 388 -1.61 -1.42 16.55
CA MET A 388 -1.09 -0.85 17.80
C MET A 388 -2.25 -0.67 18.76
N UNK A 389 -1.97 -0.95 20.04
CA UNK A 389 -2.96 -0.85 21.02
C UNK A 389 -3.14 0.61 21.40
N UNK A 390 -4.23 1.06 21.86
CA UNK A 390 -4.49 2.39 22.28
C UNK A 390 -3.64 2.80 23.40
N UNK A 391 -3.33 1.93 24.27
CA UNK A 391 -2.52 2.09 25.37
C UNK A 391 -1.13 2.44 25.01
N GLY A 392 -0.67 1.67 24.11
CA GLY A 392 0.67 1.90 23.62
C GLY A 392 0.79 3.24 22.92
N ALA A 393 -0.18 3.56 22.04
CA ALA A 393 -0.18 4.83 21.31
C ALA A 393 -0.25 6.02 22.27
N ASP A 394 -1.09 5.95 23.27
CA ASP A 394 -1.21 7.02 24.28
C ASP A 394 0.11 7.20 25.04
N THR A 395 0.77 6.09 25.38
CA THR A 395 2.07 6.10 26.06
C THR A 395 3.11 6.82 25.18
N LEU A 396 3.19 6.45 23.92
CA LEU A 396 4.14 7.06 22.98
C LEU A 396 3.82 8.52 22.72
N HIS A 397 2.54 8.86 22.60
CA HIS A 397 2.10 10.25 22.40
C HIS A 397 2.48 11.14 23.58
N SER A 398 2.18 10.69 24.80
CA SER A 398 2.49 11.44 26.02
C SER A 398 4.00 11.65 26.18
N ALA A 399 4.77 10.59 25.91
CA ALA A 399 6.23 10.65 25.99
C ALA A 399 6.80 11.60 24.93
N TYR A 400 6.29 11.52 23.70
CA TYR A 400 6.73 12.41 22.62
C TYR A 400 6.45 13.87 22.97
N GLU A 401 5.25 14.15 23.46
CA GLU A 401 4.86 15.50 23.86
C GLU A 401 5.81 16.02 24.94
N PHE A 402 6.11 15.22 25.95
CA PHE A 402 7.04 15.57 27.01
C PHE A 402 8.47 15.78 26.48
N LEU A 403 8.94 14.89 25.71
CA LEU A 403 10.31 14.97 25.15
C LEU A 403 10.50 16.12 24.15
N UNK A 404 9.62 16.33 23.34
CA UNK A 404 9.65 17.33 22.45
C UNK A 404 9.66 18.63 23.05
N ARG A 405 8.77 18.74 24.12
CA ARG A 405 8.68 19.99 24.89
C ARG A 405 9.99 20.28 25.65
N THR A 406 10.53 19.25 26.25
CA THR A 406 11.83 19.39 26.96
C THR A 406 12.93 19.85 26.00
N GLU A 407 12.98 19.27 24.82
CA GLU A 407 13.98 19.64 23.81
C GLU A 407 13.82 21.11 23.38
N HIS A 408 12.58 21.56 23.16
CA HIS A 408 12.29 22.97 22.85
C HIS A 408 12.81 23.91 23.95
N ARG A 409 12.54 23.56 25.20
CA ARG A 409 12.92 24.38 26.33
C ARG A 409 14.44 24.49 26.46
N LEU A 410 15.16 23.39 26.16
CA LEU A 410 16.63 23.42 26.07
C LEU A 410 17.12 24.34 24.94
N GLN A 411 16.50 24.23 23.77
CA GLN A 411 16.93 25.02 22.62
C GLN A 411 16.63 26.52 22.81
N MET A 412 15.53 26.83 23.51
CA MET A 412 15.12 28.21 23.78
C MET A 412 16.09 28.97 24.65
N ILE A 413 16.90 28.28 25.44
CA ILE A 413 17.82 28.99 26.34
C ILE A 413 18.67 29.97 25.53
N ASP A 414 19.29 29.53 24.43
CA ASP A 414 20.13 30.43 23.62
C ASP A 414 20.10 30.15 22.13
N ASP A 415 18.95 29.70 21.60
CA ASP A 415 18.78 29.40 20.16
C ASP A 415 19.88 28.48 19.64
N GLN A 416 20.12 27.39 20.34
CA GLN A 416 21.13 26.40 19.99
C GLN A 416 20.50 25.03 19.74
N GLN A 417 20.99 24.36 18.69
CA GLN A 417 20.56 23.01 18.39
C GLN A 417 21.22 22.05 19.41
N THR A 418 20.45 21.70 20.43
CA THR A 418 20.93 20.77 21.47
C THR A 418 19.80 19.84 21.89
N HIS A 419 20.17 18.63 22.27
CA HIS A 419 19.27 17.65 22.86
C HIS A 419 19.90 16.95 24.06
N GLN A 420 20.97 17.51 24.57
CA GLN A 420 21.67 17.01 25.77
C GLN A 420 21.11 17.70 27.01
N LEU A 421 20.78 16.93 28.05
CA LEU A 421 20.36 17.46 29.32
C LEU A 421 21.51 18.25 29.96
N PRO A 422 21.21 19.33 30.68
CA PRO A 422 22.26 20.12 31.34
C PRO A 422 22.89 19.36 32.49
N LYS A 423 24.17 19.66 32.75
CA LYS A 423 24.97 19.02 33.81
C LYS A 423 25.08 19.91 35.04
N ASP A 424 25.01 21.22 34.88
CA ASP A 424 25.14 22.17 35.97
C ASP A 424 23.81 22.47 36.62
N ASP A 425 23.86 22.80 37.90
CA ASP A 425 22.65 23.01 38.72
C ASP A 425 21.80 24.19 38.26
N LEU A 426 22.41 25.27 37.79
CA LEU A 426 21.66 26.44 37.30
C LEU A 426 20.80 26.12 36.06
N HIS A 427 21.38 25.48 35.10
CA HIS A 427 20.66 25.15 33.88
C HIS A 427 19.62 24.05 34.15
N ARG A 428 19.90 23.15 35.04
CA ARG A 428 18.89 22.21 35.56
C ARG A 428 17.67 22.90 36.16
N UNK A 429 17.85 23.87 36.94
CA UNK A 429 16.86 24.61 37.42
C UNK A 429 16.07 25.33 36.51
N ARG A 430 16.77 25.87 35.56
CA ARG A 430 16.10 26.58 34.46
C ARG A 430 15.18 25.65 33.70
N LEU A 431 15.65 24.49 33.32
CA LEU A 431 14.88 23.53 32.55
C LEU A 431 13.67 23.01 33.35
N ALA A 432 13.88 22.61 34.61
CA ALA A 432 12.81 22.10 35.46
C ALA A 432 11.70 23.14 35.60
N THR A 433 12.09 24.39 35.86
CA THR A 433 11.13 25.50 35.99
C THR A 433 10.38 25.74 34.69
N ALA A 434 11.07 25.73 33.57
CA ALA A 434 10.45 25.92 32.26
C ALA A 434 9.45 24.80 31.94
N MET A 435 9.70 23.60 32.47
CA MET A 435 8.79 22.45 32.27
C MET A 435 7.64 22.44 33.30
N GLY A 436 7.63 23.38 34.21
CA GLY A 436 6.56 23.50 35.22
C GLY A 436 6.76 22.68 36.48
N TYR A 437 8.00 22.25 36.75
CA TYR A 437 8.32 21.45 37.94
C TYR A 437 9.04 22.33 38.98
N SER A 438 8.83 22.01 40.24
CA SER A 438 9.41 22.78 41.36
C SER A 438 10.93 22.59 41.48
N ASN A 439 11.44 21.43 41.07
CA ASN A 439 12.87 21.15 41.13
C ASN A 439 13.26 20.11 40.06
N TRP A 440 14.57 19.88 39.96
CA TRP A 440 15.11 18.93 38.96
C TRP A 440 14.66 17.50 39.20
N THR A 441 14.58 17.10 40.48
CA THR A 441 14.20 15.72 40.81
C THR A 441 12.79 15.35 40.30
N UNK A 442 12.00 16.20 40.36
CA UNK A 442 10.71 16.08 39.91
C UNK A 442 10.59 15.93 38.45
N PHE A 443 11.17 16.75 37.87
CA PHE A 443 11.25 16.70 36.41
C PHE A 443 11.95 15.44 35.94
N HIS A 444 13.09 15.14 36.48
CA HIS A 444 13.92 14.00 36.05
C HIS A 444 13.20 12.67 36.29
N THR A 445 12.45 12.54 37.35
CA THR A 445 11.64 11.35 37.66
C THR A 445 10.59 11.14 36.54
N GLN A 446 9.91 12.21 36.15
CA GLN A 446 8.93 12.13 35.05
C GLN A 446 9.60 11.80 33.71
N LEU A 447 10.75 12.40 33.45
CA LEU A 447 11.51 12.12 32.25
C LEU A 447 11.87 10.63 32.16
N CYS A 448 12.38 10.06 33.26
CA CYS A 448 12.75 8.65 33.32
C CYS A 448 11.55 7.74 33.12
N ALA A 449 10.38 8.10 33.69
CA ALA A 449 9.16 7.32 33.48
C ALA A 449 8.78 7.25 31.99
N HIS A 450 8.84 8.40 31.31
CA HIS A 450 8.53 8.45 29.88
C HIS A 450 9.56 7.66 29.04
N THR A 451 10.85 7.85 29.33
CA THR A 451 11.89 7.19 28.52
C THR A 451 11.89 5.67 28.75
N GLU A 452 11.64 5.21 29.96
CA GLU A 452 11.53 3.77 30.25
C GLU A 452 10.34 3.16 29.52
N ALA A 453 9.20 3.84 29.49
CA ALA A 453 8.00 3.36 28.80
C ALA A 453 8.25 3.26 27.30
N VAL A 454 8.89 4.28 26.70
CA VAL A 454 9.23 4.28 25.27
C VAL A 454 10.19 3.15 24.95
N HIS A 455 11.23 2.98 25.75
CA HIS A 455 12.24 1.95 25.51
C HIS A 455 11.62 0.54 25.59
N GLY A 456 10.68 0.34 26.51
CA GLY A 456 9.93 -0.90 26.59
C GLY A 456 9.18 -1.20 25.30
N CYS A 457 8.49 -0.20 24.75
CA CYS A 457 7.80 -0.33 23.46
C CYS A 457 8.80 -0.60 22.32
N PHE A 458 9.93 0.09 22.32
CA PHE A 458 10.97 -0.07 21.29
C PHE A 458 11.54 -1.48 21.30
N GLN A 459 11.79 -2.03 22.50
CA GLN A 459 12.32 -3.40 22.61
C GLN A 459 11.33 -4.45 22.07
N MET A 460 10.03 -4.17 22.13
CA MET A 460 9.00 -5.09 21.63
C MET A 460 8.91 -5.12 20.11
N VAL A 461 9.43 -4.11 19.42
CA VAL A 461 9.41 -4.09 17.94
C VAL A 461 10.35 -5.19 17.43
N PHE A 462 9.81 -6.18 16.72
CA PHE A 462 10.54 -7.34 16.23
C PHE A 462 11.26 -8.14 17.33
N ALA A 463 10.77 -8.03 18.57
CA ALA A 463 11.28 -8.89 19.64
C ALA A 463 10.88 -10.33 19.35
N PRO A 464 11.78 -11.30 19.51
CA PRO A 464 11.36 -12.69 19.47
C PRO A 464 10.34 -12.89 20.59
N GLU A 465 9.30 -13.68 20.33
CA GLU A 465 8.30 -13.97 21.36
C GLU A 465 9.00 -14.50 22.60
N PRO A 466 8.63 -14.00 23.80
CA PRO A 466 9.23 -14.52 25.03
C PRO A 466 8.85 -15.99 25.15
N ASP A 467 9.78 -16.81 25.34
CA ASP A 467 9.74 -18.27 25.36
C ASP A 467 9.86 -18.87 23.95
N ALA A 468 11.03 -18.75 23.39
CA ALA A 468 11.56 -19.81 22.58
C ALA A 468 11.55 -21.03 23.52
N ASP A 469 10.47 -21.77 23.49
CA ASP A 469 10.29 -22.98 24.27
C ASP A 469 11.53 -23.86 24.15
N ASN A 470 11.82 -24.61 25.19
CA ASN A 470 12.81 -25.71 25.12
C ASN A 470 12.59 -26.54 23.86
N GLU A 471 11.35 -26.69 23.43
CA GLU A 471 10.97 -27.43 22.22
C GLU A 471 11.58 -26.79 20.96
N THR A 472 11.59 -25.46 20.82
CA THR A 472 12.20 -24.79 19.67
C THR A 472 13.72 -25.00 19.67
N ALA A 473 14.35 -24.96 20.85
CA ALA A 473 15.79 -25.22 20.97
C ALA A 473 16.12 -26.67 20.62
N GLU A 474 15.30 -27.65 21.05
CA GLU A 474 15.46 -29.05 20.70
C GLU A 474 15.29 -29.25 19.18
N LEU A 475 14.31 -28.56 18.57
CA LEU A 475 14.11 -28.64 17.12
C LEU A 475 15.25 -28.01 16.35
N ALA A 476 15.87 -26.96 16.87
CA ALA A 476 17.08 -26.36 16.27
C ALA A 476 18.22 -27.38 16.29
N ASP A 477 18.40 -28.10 17.39
CA ASP A 477 19.41 -29.15 17.49
C ASP A 477 19.12 -30.30 16.53
N LEU A 478 17.84 -30.66 16.39
CA LEU A 478 17.41 -31.69 15.43
C LEU A 478 17.72 -31.26 14.00
N TRP A 479 17.37 -30.03 13.64
CA TRP A 479 17.64 -29.53 12.29
C TRP A 479 19.15 -29.53 11.96
N LEU A 480 19.99 -29.12 12.93
CA LEU A 480 21.42 -29.04 12.72
C LEU A 480 22.12 -30.39 12.79
N GLY A 481 21.39 -31.44 13.12
CA GLY A 481 21.94 -32.79 13.21
C GLY A 481 22.72 -33.09 14.48
N HIS A 482 22.48 -32.29 15.53
CA HIS A 482 23.19 -32.47 16.82
C HIS A 482 22.56 -33.53 17.74
N LEU A 483 21.36 -34.01 17.38
CA LEU A 483 20.69 -35.06 18.13
C LEU A 483 20.98 -36.45 17.50
N GLU A 484 21.14 -37.46 18.35
CA GLU A 484 21.20 -38.84 17.89
C GLU A 484 19.84 -39.21 17.28
N ARG A 485 19.87 -40.08 16.27
CA ARG A 485 18.65 -40.39 15.51
C ARG A 485 17.51 -40.90 16.38
N PRO A 486 17.71 -41.84 17.37
CA PRO A 486 16.59 -42.23 18.22
C PRO A 486 15.96 -41.10 19.00
N SER A 487 16.79 -40.16 19.52
CA SER A 487 16.29 -38.99 20.26
C SER A 487 15.50 -38.06 19.34
N ALA A 488 16.02 -37.85 18.12
CA ALA A 488 15.37 -37.00 17.12
C ALA A 488 14.00 -37.59 16.73
N GLU A 489 13.93 -38.90 16.53
CA GLU A 489 12.66 -39.58 16.20
C GLU A 489 11.65 -39.45 17.32
N ARG A 490 12.09 -39.60 18.58
CA ARG A 490 11.21 -39.46 19.75
C ARG A 490 10.67 -38.04 19.85
N LEU A 491 11.50 -37.00 19.59
CA LEU A 491 11.07 -35.61 19.61
C LEU A 491 9.99 -35.37 18.55
N LEU A 492 10.20 -35.87 17.34
CA LEU A 492 9.25 -35.69 16.24
C LEU A 492 7.91 -36.41 16.53
N GLN A 493 7.98 -37.59 17.11
CA GLN A 493 6.77 -38.33 17.53
C GLN A 493 5.99 -37.53 18.59
N ARG A 494 6.70 -36.96 19.55
CA ARG A 494 6.09 -36.19 20.64
C ARG A 494 5.35 -34.95 20.11
N ILE A 495 5.83 -34.31 19.06
CA ILE A 495 5.20 -33.13 18.52
C ILE A 495 4.14 -33.44 17.46
N GLY A 496 4.01 -34.71 17.05
CA GLY A 496 2.89 -35.16 16.21
C GLY A 496 3.23 -35.86 14.90
N TYR A 497 4.50 -35.99 14.55
CA TYR A 497 4.87 -36.65 13.29
C TYR A 497 4.67 -38.16 13.36
N THR A 498 3.95 -38.68 12.35
CA THR A 498 3.69 -40.12 12.25
C THR A 498 4.79 -40.87 11.49
N GLU A 499 5.59 -40.19 10.71
CA GLU A 499 6.71 -40.74 9.93
C GLU A 499 8.00 -39.95 10.19
N PRO A 500 8.53 -40.02 11.43
CA PRO A 500 9.71 -39.21 11.77
C PRO A 500 10.95 -39.56 10.97
N SER A 501 11.16 -40.82 10.58
CA SER A 501 12.34 -41.18 9.77
C SER A 501 12.36 -40.50 8.42
N ARG A 502 11.20 -40.41 7.77
CA ARG A 502 11.12 -39.71 6.47
C ARG A 502 11.49 -38.22 6.59
N LEU A 503 11.01 -37.58 7.64
CA LEU A 503 11.30 -36.15 7.86
C LEU A 503 12.80 -35.96 8.15
N LEU A 504 13.39 -36.82 8.98
CA LEU A 504 14.82 -36.72 9.28
C LEU A 504 15.67 -36.91 8.04
N ASN A 505 15.29 -37.89 7.18
CA ASN A 505 15.99 -38.09 5.91
C ASN A 505 15.92 -36.85 5.03
N LEU A 506 14.76 -36.22 4.95
CA LEU A 506 14.57 -35.02 4.17
C LEU A 506 15.40 -33.84 4.72
N CYS A 507 15.45 -33.69 6.04
CA CYS A 507 16.29 -32.66 6.69
C CYS A 507 17.76 -32.89 6.39
N GLN A 508 18.21 -34.13 6.50
CA GLN A 508 19.61 -34.48 6.22
C GLN A 508 19.96 -34.20 4.78
N ASN A 509 19.08 -34.58 3.85
CA ASN A 509 19.30 -34.32 2.42
C ASN A 509 19.36 -32.83 2.12
N LEU A 510 18.49 -32.05 2.74
CA LEU A 510 18.45 -30.59 2.55
C LEU A 510 19.73 -29.93 3.07
N ARG A 511 20.22 -30.32 4.26
CA ARG A 511 21.47 -29.81 4.81
C ARG A 511 22.68 -30.15 3.94
N GLY A 512 22.67 -31.31 3.31
CA GLY A 512 23.75 -31.76 2.42
C GLY A 512 23.61 -31.25 0.99
N SER A 513 22.52 -30.57 0.67
CA SER A 513 22.26 -30.13 -0.70
C SER A 513 23.12 -28.93 -1.09
N ALA A 514 23.33 -28.77 -2.39
CA ALA A 514 24.02 -27.59 -2.94
C ALA A 514 23.27 -26.29 -2.60
N PHE A 515 21.95 -26.37 -2.51
CA PHE A 515 21.11 -25.23 -2.13
C PHE A 515 21.53 -24.68 -0.76
N TYR A 516 21.62 -25.53 0.26
CA TYR A 516 21.95 -25.10 1.62
C TYR A 516 23.43 -24.73 1.79
N THR A 517 24.33 -25.57 1.25
CA THR A 517 25.77 -25.37 1.43
C THR A 517 26.29 -24.12 0.73
N ALA A 518 25.59 -23.64 -0.29
CA ALA A 518 25.98 -22.45 -1.04
C ALA A 518 25.53 -21.13 -0.41
N PHE A 519 24.75 -21.18 0.69
CA PHE A 519 24.37 -19.96 1.41
C PHE A 519 25.58 -19.28 2.04
N SER A 520 25.53 -17.94 2.08
CA SER A 520 26.45 -17.14 2.89
C SER A 520 26.23 -17.45 4.38
N THR A 521 27.11 -17.00 5.24
CA THR A 521 26.97 -17.18 6.70
C THR A 521 25.64 -16.60 7.20
N SER A 522 25.27 -15.40 6.74
CA SER A 522 24.01 -14.76 7.15
C SER A 522 22.79 -15.48 6.56
N GLY A 523 22.87 -15.96 5.33
CA GLY A 523 21.82 -16.73 4.68
C GLY A 523 21.59 -18.06 5.38
N ARG A 524 22.67 -18.74 5.74
CA ARG A 524 22.59 -20.00 6.48
C ARG A 524 21.96 -19.78 7.85
N ALA A 525 22.30 -18.69 8.52
CA ALA A 525 21.68 -18.36 9.81
C ALA A 525 20.17 -18.17 9.68
N ARG A 526 19.72 -17.55 8.58
CA ARG A 526 18.27 -17.39 8.32
C ARG A 526 17.59 -18.75 8.13
N MET A 527 18.19 -19.64 7.36
CA MET A 527 17.68 -20.99 7.16
C MET A 527 17.62 -21.77 8.48
N ASP A 528 18.67 -21.64 9.30
CA ASP A 528 18.75 -22.35 10.58
C ASP A 528 17.72 -21.83 11.58
N ARG A 529 17.27 -20.58 11.45
CA ARG A 529 16.16 -20.05 12.25
C ARG A 529 14.80 -20.53 11.71
N LEU A 530 14.67 -20.60 10.38
CA LEU A 530 13.41 -20.94 9.73
C LEU A 530 13.05 -22.41 9.91
N MET A 531 13.99 -23.32 9.76
CA MET A 531 13.70 -24.76 9.68
C MET A 531 13.07 -25.33 10.96
N PRO A 532 13.53 -24.98 12.17
CA PRO A 532 12.83 -25.44 13.37
C PRO A 532 11.37 -24.97 13.43
N LEU A 533 11.11 -23.73 13.03
CA LEU A 533 9.75 -23.19 12.99
C LEU A 533 8.90 -23.91 11.93
N ALA A 534 9.50 -24.24 10.79
CA ALA A 534 8.84 -25.00 9.72
C ALA A 534 8.43 -26.40 10.20
N ILE A 535 9.33 -27.09 10.90
CA ILE A 535 9.05 -28.42 11.45
C ILE A 535 7.88 -28.34 12.43
N GLN A 536 7.90 -27.34 13.31
CA GLN A 536 6.85 -27.15 14.31
C GLN A 536 5.49 -26.82 13.66
N ALA A 537 5.49 -25.95 12.66
CA ALA A 537 4.25 -25.54 11.97
C ALA A 537 3.60 -26.70 11.22
N CYS A 538 4.40 -27.54 10.58
CA CYS A 538 3.90 -28.71 9.83
C CYS A 538 3.42 -29.84 10.74
N ALA A 539 3.84 -29.86 11.99
CA ALA A 539 3.45 -30.94 12.94
C ALA A 539 1.95 -30.96 13.19
N HIS A 540 1.26 -29.85 13.02
CA HIS A 540 -0.19 -29.75 13.30
C HIS A 540 -1.06 -30.12 12.09
N GLN A 541 -0.46 -30.46 10.96
CA GLN A 541 -1.22 -30.81 9.76
C GLN A 541 -1.63 -32.27 9.78
N SER A 542 -2.68 -32.61 9.02
CA SER A 542 -3.18 -33.97 8.94
C SER A 542 -2.15 -34.92 8.31
N ASP A 543 -1.42 -34.47 7.31
CA ASP A 543 -0.31 -35.20 6.69
C ASP A 543 0.95 -34.33 6.86
N GLN A 544 1.64 -34.54 7.98
CA GLN A 544 2.76 -33.73 8.40
C GLN A 544 3.92 -33.80 7.40
N PHE A 545 4.24 -34.97 6.92
CA PHE A 545 5.37 -35.17 6.02
C PHE A 545 5.10 -34.48 4.67
N THR A 546 3.90 -34.66 4.12
CA THR A 546 3.55 -34.03 2.84
C THR A 546 3.61 -32.48 2.95
N ALA A 547 3.09 -31.95 4.06
CA ALA A 547 3.14 -30.50 4.31
C ALA A 547 4.60 -30.01 4.36
N PHE A 548 5.45 -30.72 5.10
CA PHE A 548 6.85 -30.36 5.24
C PHE A 548 7.61 -30.50 3.92
N ALA A 549 7.36 -31.56 3.17
CA ALA A 549 8.01 -31.77 1.87
C ALA A 549 7.64 -30.65 0.88
N ARG A 550 6.37 -30.25 0.86
CA ARG A 550 5.92 -29.16 0.02
C ARG A 550 6.55 -27.84 0.45
N LEU A 551 6.64 -27.60 1.75
CA LEU A 551 7.27 -26.37 2.27
C LEU A 551 8.75 -26.31 1.89
N VAL A 552 9.47 -27.43 1.97
CA VAL A 552 10.87 -27.50 1.55
C VAL A 552 11.00 -27.15 0.06
N ARG A 553 10.09 -27.63 -0.79
CA ARG A 553 10.12 -27.28 -2.21
C ARG A 553 9.88 -25.79 -2.44
N VAL A 554 8.96 -25.19 -1.68
CA VAL A 554 8.72 -23.74 -1.76
C VAL A 554 9.99 -22.99 -1.33
N ILE A 555 10.63 -23.39 -0.24
CA ILE A 555 11.85 -22.77 0.27
C ILE A 555 12.98 -22.88 -0.77
N GLU A 556 13.13 -24.05 -1.40
CA GLU A 556 14.13 -24.23 -2.46
C GLU A 556 13.83 -23.35 -3.67
N SER A 557 12.56 -23.17 -4.02
CA SER A 557 12.16 -22.29 -5.14
C SER A 557 12.39 -20.82 -4.84
N ILE A 558 12.18 -20.41 -3.58
CA ILE A 558 12.53 -19.06 -3.12
C ILE A 558 14.03 -18.81 -3.33
N GLY A 559 14.82 -19.86 -3.18
CA GLY A 559 16.25 -19.79 -3.38
C GLY A 559 16.92 -19.02 -2.25
N ARG A 560 17.91 -18.25 -2.59
CA ARG A 560 18.71 -17.50 -1.61
C ARG A 560 18.21 -16.08 -1.38
N ARG A 561 16.98 -15.80 -1.78
CA ARG A 561 16.38 -14.47 -1.60
C ARG A 561 16.12 -14.23 -0.13
N ALA A 562 17.02 -13.47 0.50
CA ALA A 562 17.02 -13.22 1.95
C ALA A 562 15.68 -12.69 2.46
N ALA A 563 15.06 -11.84 1.66
CA ALA A 563 13.81 -11.19 2.05
C ALA A 563 12.69 -12.19 2.36
N TYR A 564 12.53 -13.21 1.50
CA TYR A 564 11.47 -14.19 1.69
C TYR A 564 11.76 -15.12 2.86
N LEU A 565 13.01 -15.50 3.04
CA LEU A 565 13.40 -16.34 4.19
C LEU A 565 13.16 -15.61 5.51
N SER A 566 13.50 -14.31 5.53
CA SER A 566 13.29 -13.49 6.71
C SER A 566 11.80 -13.36 7.01
N LEU A 567 10.97 -13.14 5.98
CA LEU A 567 9.52 -13.05 6.17
C LEU A 567 8.98 -14.28 6.88
N LEU A 568 9.33 -15.46 6.39
CA LEU A 568 8.80 -16.72 6.93
C LEU A 568 9.32 -17.01 8.34
N SER A 569 10.58 -16.67 8.62
CA SER A 569 11.17 -16.93 9.94
C SER A 569 10.69 -15.95 11.01
N GLU A 570 10.15 -14.80 10.61
CA GLU A 570 9.81 -13.74 11.57
C GLU A 570 8.32 -13.45 11.69
N ASN A 571 7.53 -14.07 10.82
CA ASN A 571 6.09 -13.87 10.86
C ASN A 571 5.42 -15.24 10.97
N UNK A 572 5.23 -15.59 11.95
CA UNK A 572 4.65 -16.73 12.30
C UNK A 572 3.38 -17.02 11.70
N LEU A 573 2.54 -15.91 11.69
CA LEU A 573 1.24 -16.01 11.05
C LEU A 573 1.38 -16.33 9.57
N ALA A 574 2.28 -15.66 8.87
CA ALA A 574 2.53 -15.92 7.44
C ALA A 574 2.97 -17.37 7.22
N LEU A 575 3.87 -17.86 8.07
CA LEU A 575 4.32 -19.25 7.96
C LEU A 575 3.16 -20.23 8.20
N SER A 576 2.34 -20.02 9.22
CA SER A 576 1.18 -20.86 9.51
C SER A 576 0.17 -20.86 8.36
N GLN A 577 -0.10 -19.70 7.79
CA GLN A 577 -1.01 -19.56 6.65
C GLN A 577 -0.45 -20.30 5.42
N LEU A 578 0.84 -20.13 5.16
CA LEU A 578 1.50 -20.84 4.06
C LEU A 578 1.41 -22.35 4.24
N VAL A 579 1.72 -22.85 5.44
CA VAL A 579 1.67 -24.30 5.73
C VAL A 579 0.25 -24.84 5.55
N ASN A 580 -0.76 -24.11 6.05
CA ASN A 580 -2.16 -24.53 5.89
C ASN A 580 -2.55 -24.60 4.41
N LEU A 581 -2.15 -23.61 3.62
CA LEU A 581 -2.51 -23.58 2.21
C LEU A 581 -1.82 -24.69 1.43
N ILE A 582 -0.52 -24.89 1.61
CA ILE A 582 0.22 -25.88 0.84
C ILE A 582 -0.10 -27.31 1.28
N SER A 583 -0.52 -27.50 2.54
CA SER A 583 -0.95 -28.84 2.99
C SER A 583 -2.26 -29.24 2.34
N GLN A 584 -3.13 -28.26 2.02
CA GLN A 584 -4.42 -28.51 1.41
C GLN A 584 -4.37 -28.48 -0.12
N SER A 585 -3.39 -27.81 -0.71
CA SER A 585 -3.35 -27.61 -2.15
C SER A 585 -1.92 -27.71 -2.68
N SER A 586 -1.65 -28.75 -3.46
CA SER A 586 -0.38 -28.87 -4.19
C SER A 586 -0.28 -27.81 -5.28
N TRP A 587 -1.41 -27.40 -5.85
CA TRP A 587 -1.46 -26.33 -6.85
C TRP A 587 -0.93 -25.01 -6.27
N ILE A 588 -1.38 -24.64 -5.08
CA ILE A 588 -0.90 -23.42 -4.40
C ILE A 588 0.61 -23.54 -4.11
N ALA A 589 1.05 -24.72 -3.66
CA ALA A 589 2.49 -24.93 -3.38
C ALA A 589 3.34 -24.73 -4.62
N HIS A 590 2.95 -25.31 -5.75
CA HIS A 590 3.64 -25.13 -7.02
C HIS A 590 3.64 -23.65 -7.45
N TRP A 591 2.51 -23.01 -7.24
CA TRP A 591 2.31 -21.66 -7.70
C TRP A 591 3.14 -20.63 -6.94
N ILE A 592 3.14 -20.75 -5.60
CA ILE A 592 3.98 -19.89 -4.75
C ILE A 592 5.46 -20.15 -5.05
N GLY A 593 5.82 -21.41 -5.28
CA GLY A 593 7.19 -21.75 -5.66
C GLY A 593 7.65 -21.05 -6.93
N ARG A 594 6.76 -20.95 -7.93
CA ARG A 594 7.07 -20.26 -9.19
C ARG A 594 7.02 -18.73 -9.06
N HIS A 595 6.20 -18.23 -8.17
CA HIS A 595 5.95 -16.80 -8.01
C HIS A 595 6.07 -16.40 -6.53
N PRO A 596 7.30 -16.37 -5.98
CA PRO A 596 7.48 -16.08 -4.54
C PRO A 596 6.92 -14.74 -4.09
N VAL A 597 6.77 -13.78 -5.02
CA VAL A 597 6.16 -12.47 -4.69
C VAL A 597 4.74 -12.65 -4.13
N MET A 598 4.09 -13.77 -4.41
CA MET A 598 2.76 -14.07 -3.87
C MET A 598 2.76 -14.30 -2.36
N LEU A 599 3.92 -14.54 -1.75
CA LEU A 599 4.02 -14.63 -0.28
C LEU A 599 3.56 -13.34 0.41
N ASP A 600 3.71 -12.21 -0.28
CA ASP A 600 3.23 -10.93 0.24
C ASP A 600 1.72 -10.96 0.55
N GLU A 601 0.96 -11.72 -0.23
CA GLU A 601 -0.50 -11.82 -0.04
C GLU A 601 -0.85 -12.53 1.27
N LEU A 602 0.05 -13.35 1.81
CA LEU A 602 -0.17 -14.06 3.07
C LEU A 602 -0.16 -13.15 4.30
N LEU A 603 0.31 -11.92 4.15
CA LEU A 603 0.35 -10.94 5.24
C LEU A 603 -1.00 -10.29 5.49
N ASN A 604 -1.91 -10.37 4.52
CA ASN A 604 -3.25 -9.80 4.70
C ASN A 604 -4.09 -10.72 5.58
N PRO A 605 -4.87 -10.16 6.50
CA PRO A 605 -5.79 -10.99 7.29
C PRO A 605 -6.77 -11.72 6.38
N ILE A 606 -6.83 -13.03 6.53
CA ILE A 606 -7.77 -13.85 5.77
C ILE A 606 -9.18 -13.52 6.27
N GLY A 607 -10.08 -13.18 5.34
CA GLY A 607 -11.48 -12.97 5.65
C GLY A 607 -11.99 -11.53 5.60
N GLN A 608 -11.12 -10.57 5.36
CA GLN A 608 -11.58 -9.19 5.16
C GLN A 608 -11.73 -8.92 3.66
N GLU A 609 -12.98 -8.80 3.22
CA GLU A 609 -13.35 -8.34 1.87
C GLU A 609 -12.78 -9.19 0.72
N VAL A 610 -12.78 -10.52 0.87
CA VAL A 610 -12.34 -11.39 -0.23
C VAL A 610 -13.45 -11.55 -1.29
N SER A 611 -14.72 -11.39 -0.91
CA SER A 611 -15.82 -11.43 -1.87
C SER A 611 -15.95 -10.07 -2.57
N LEU A 612 -15.13 -9.88 -3.60
CA LEU A 612 -15.10 -8.62 -4.35
C LEU A 612 -16.00 -8.71 -5.56
N ASP A 613 -16.76 -7.63 -5.82
CA ASP A 613 -17.58 -7.57 -7.02
C ASP A 613 -16.74 -7.11 -8.22
N ARG A 614 -17.33 -7.22 -9.38
CA ARG A 614 -16.66 -6.87 -10.64
C ARG A 614 -16.21 -5.41 -10.65
N ALA A 615 -17.04 -4.49 -10.15
CA ALA A 615 -16.74 -3.06 -10.18
C ALA A 615 -15.49 -2.74 -9.35
N THR A 616 -15.38 -3.34 -8.16
CA THR A 616 -14.20 -3.17 -7.28
C THR A 616 -12.94 -3.72 -7.93
N LEU A 617 -13.03 -4.90 -8.54
CA LEU A 617 -11.90 -5.54 -9.20
C LEU A 617 -11.46 -4.74 -10.44
N THR A 618 -12.41 -4.22 -11.20
CA THR A 618 -12.11 -3.40 -12.38
C THR A 618 -11.40 -2.11 -11.97
N THR A 619 -11.86 -1.46 -10.90
CA THR A 619 -11.24 -0.24 -10.39
C THR A 619 -9.79 -0.51 -9.96
N GLU A 620 -9.55 -1.61 -9.26
CA GLU A 620 -8.20 -1.97 -8.80
C GLU A 620 -7.27 -2.26 -9.99
N LEU A 621 -7.77 -3.00 -10.99
CA LEU A 621 -6.98 -3.28 -12.20
C LEU A 621 -6.62 -1.99 -12.94
N LYS A 622 -7.58 -1.08 -13.11
CA LYS A 622 -7.34 0.20 -13.78
C LYS A 622 -6.32 1.04 -13.02
N ARG A 623 -6.40 1.02 -11.69
CA ARG A 623 -5.43 1.73 -10.84
C ARG A 623 -4.00 1.21 -11.08
N ARG A 624 -3.85 -0.11 -11.13
CA ARG A 624 -2.53 -0.73 -11.40
C ARG A 624 -2.05 -0.42 -12.80
N MET A 625 -2.95 -0.45 -13.78
CA MET A 625 -2.59 -0.23 -15.19
C MET A 625 -2.13 1.20 -15.46
N LYS A 626 -2.57 2.18 -14.66
CA LYS A 626 -2.15 3.58 -14.81
C LYS A 626 -0.65 3.77 -14.59
N THR A 627 0.01 2.87 -13.88
CA THR A 627 1.45 2.95 -13.63
C THR A 627 2.29 2.47 -14.82
N THR A 628 1.63 1.93 -15.86
CA THR A 628 2.30 1.37 -17.03
C THR A 628 2.39 2.42 -18.14
N PRO A 629 3.57 2.60 -18.78
CA PRO A 629 3.65 3.46 -19.96
C PRO A 629 2.70 2.98 -21.06
N PRO A 630 2.07 3.89 -21.81
CA PRO A 630 1.03 3.50 -22.77
C PRO A 630 1.46 2.49 -23.83
N ASN A 631 2.74 2.44 -24.16
CA ASN A 631 3.25 1.58 -25.24
C ASN A 631 3.96 0.33 -24.73
N ASP A 632 3.93 0.06 -23.42
CA ASP A 632 4.60 -1.10 -22.84
C ASP A 632 3.62 -2.25 -22.67
N LEU A 633 3.36 -2.97 -23.77
CA LEU A 633 2.43 -4.11 -23.79
C LEU A 633 2.90 -5.24 -22.87
N GLU A 634 4.20 -5.51 -22.84
CA GLU A 634 4.74 -6.59 -22.01
C GLU A 634 4.48 -6.33 -20.52
N ARG A 635 4.73 -5.11 -20.07
CA ARG A 635 4.47 -4.75 -18.68
C ARG A 635 2.97 -4.81 -18.36
N ALA A 636 2.11 -4.37 -19.28
CA ALA A 636 0.66 -4.46 -19.11
C ALA A 636 0.21 -5.92 -18.98
N MET A 637 0.76 -6.81 -19.80
CA MET A 637 0.45 -8.24 -19.74
C MET A 637 0.87 -8.84 -18.39
N ASP A 638 2.05 -8.48 -17.91
CA ASP A 638 2.53 -8.96 -16.61
C ASP A 638 1.63 -8.47 -15.46
N LEU A 639 1.22 -7.20 -15.49
CA LEU A 639 0.34 -6.65 -14.45
C LEU A 639 -1.02 -7.35 -14.40
N LEU A 640 -1.59 -7.68 -15.56
CA LEU A 640 -2.85 -8.43 -15.62
C LEU A 640 -2.68 -9.80 -14.94
N ARG A 641 -1.57 -10.47 -15.20
CA ARG A 641 -1.28 -11.78 -14.61
C ARG A 641 -1.07 -11.67 -13.10
N GLU A 642 -0.34 -10.70 -12.69
CA GLU A 642 -0.12 -10.46 -11.26
C GLU A 642 -1.43 -10.21 -10.50
N UNK A 643 -2.23 -9.60 -11.05
CA UNK A 643 -3.47 -9.31 -10.51
C UNK A 643 -4.35 -10.47 -10.44
N ARG A 644 -4.42 -11.07 -11.41
CA ARG A 644 -5.26 -12.27 -11.41
C ARG A 644 -4.74 -13.32 -10.42
N HIS A 645 -3.46 -13.53 -10.44
CA HIS A 645 -2.84 -14.52 -9.58
C HIS A 645 -2.98 -14.18 -8.09
N ALA A 646 -2.73 -12.92 -7.73
CA ALA A 646 -2.84 -12.47 -6.33
C ALA A 646 -4.27 -12.65 -5.81
N GLN A 647 -5.26 -12.27 -6.60
CA GLN A 647 -6.66 -12.40 -6.20
C GLN A 647 -7.08 -13.86 -6.09
N THR A 648 -6.64 -14.71 -7.01
CA THR A 648 -6.94 -16.14 -6.97
C THR A 648 -6.36 -16.77 -5.69
N LEU A 649 -5.14 -16.40 -5.32
CA LEU A 649 -4.52 -16.90 -4.08
C LEU A 649 -5.32 -16.49 -2.85
N GLN A 650 -5.77 -15.25 -2.79
CA GLN A 650 -6.58 -14.78 -1.66
C GLN A 650 -7.92 -15.50 -1.58
N ILE A 651 -8.57 -15.74 -2.72
CA ILE A 651 -9.83 -16.48 -2.76
C ILE A 651 -9.59 -17.93 -2.26
N ALA A 652 -8.54 -18.57 -2.76
CA ALA A 652 -8.21 -19.96 -2.36
C ALA A 652 -7.89 -20.04 -0.87
N ALA A 653 -7.17 -19.05 -0.32
CA ALA A 653 -6.85 -18.99 1.10
C ALA A 653 -8.11 -18.86 1.96
N ALA A 654 -9.01 -17.96 1.59
CA ALA A 654 -10.26 -17.76 2.33
C ALA A 654 -11.19 -19.00 2.22
N ASP A 655 -11.24 -19.59 1.03
CA ASP A 655 -12.01 -20.82 0.78
C ASP A 655 -11.48 -21.97 1.64
N SER A 656 -10.16 -22.17 1.66
CA SER A 656 -9.52 -23.22 2.46
C SER A 656 -9.75 -23.01 3.96
N ALA A 657 -9.84 -21.76 4.40
CA ALA A 657 -10.12 -21.43 5.81
C ALA A 657 -11.60 -21.57 6.16
N GLY A 658 -12.47 -21.89 5.21
CA GLY A 658 -13.91 -22.02 5.44
C GLY A 658 -14.64 -20.70 5.57
N LEU A 659 -14.03 -19.59 5.13
CA LEU A 659 -14.61 -18.25 5.29
C LEU A 659 -15.54 -17.85 4.15
N LEU A 660 -15.53 -18.58 3.04
CA LEU A 660 -16.35 -18.30 1.87
C LEU A 660 -17.29 -19.46 1.57
N SER A 661 -18.54 -19.17 1.21
CA SER A 661 -19.45 -20.15 0.67
C SER A 661 -19.00 -20.54 -0.74
N PHE A 662 -19.40 -21.71 -1.20
CA PHE A 662 -19.12 -22.16 -2.56
C PHE A 662 -19.60 -21.13 -3.60
N GLU A 663 -20.80 -20.59 -3.37
CA GLU A 663 -21.38 -19.62 -4.30
C GLU A 663 -20.56 -18.32 -4.34
N SER A 664 -20.04 -17.87 -3.19
CA SER A 664 -19.16 -16.69 -3.13
C SER A 664 -17.84 -16.93 -3.87
N VAL A 665 -17.27 -18.11 -3.73
CA VAL A 665 -16.03 -18.49 -4.45
C VAL A 665 -16.27 -18.40 -5.97
N SER A 666 -17.33 -19.03 -6.46
CA SER A 666 -17.64 -19.06 -7.88
C SER A 666 -17.96 -17.66 -8.42
N ALA A 667 -18.73 -16.88 -7.66
CA ALA A 667 -19.08 -15.52 -8.06
C ALA A 667 -17.85 -14.62 -8.14
N THR A 668 -16.96 -14.73 -7.16
CA THR A 668 -15.75 -13.90 -7.11
C THR A 668 -14.76 -14.29 -8.21
N LEU A 669 -14.58 -15.59 -8.45
CA LEU A 669 -13.71 -16.06 -9.55
C LEU A 669 -14.26 -15.60 -10.90
N SER A 670 -15.57 -15.62 -11.08
CA SER A 670 -16.21 -15.17 -12.32
C SER A 670 -16.07 -13.65 -12.49
N ALA A 671 -16.27 -12.90 -11.41
CA ALA A 671 -16.09 -11.44 -11.43
C ALA A 671 -14.64 -11.07 -11.78
N LEU A 672 -13.68 -11.81 -11.25
CA LEU A 672 -12.25 -11.61 -11.55
C LEU A 672 -11.97 -11.84 -13.03
N ALA A 673 -12.51 -12.92 -13.59
CA ALA A 673 -12.33 -13.21 -15.02
C ALA A 673 -12.95 -12.12 -15.89
N GLU A 674 -14.15 -11.65 -15.53
CA GLU A 674 -14.85 -10.60 -16.28
C GLU A 674 -14.08 -9.28 -16.24
N ALA A 675 -13.58 -8.88 -15.07
CA ALA A 675 -12.78 -7.67 -14.92
C ALA A 675 -11.48 -7.77 -15.72
N THR A 676 -10.85 -8.93 -15.68
CA THR A 676 -9.61 -9.19 -16.42
C THR A 676 -9.86 -9.11 -17.95
N LEU A 677 -10.96 -9.70 -18.43
CA LEU A 677 -11.30 -9.64 -19.85
C LEU A 677 -11.58 -8.20 -20.30
N GLU A 678 -12.31 -7.43 -19.49
CA GLU A 678 -12.60 -6.03 -19.80
C GLU A 678 -11.32 -5.21 -19.93
N GLU A 679 -10.41 -5.35 -18.96
CA GLU A 679 -9.16 -4.60 -18.98
C GLU A 679 -8.22 -5.09 -20.08
N SER A 680 -8.21 -6.41 -20.38
CA SER A 680 -7.43 -6.98 -21.47
C SER A 680 -7.90 -6.42 -22.81
N MET A 681 -9.22 -6.27 -23.00
CA MET A 681 -9.76 -5.66 -24.22
C MET A 681 -9.30 -4.21 -24.37
N SER A 682 -9.31 -3.46 -23.26
CA SER A 682 -8.83 -2.07 -23.26
C SER A 682 -7.35 -2.01 -23.65
N VAL A 683 -6.52 -2.89 -23.07
CA VAL A 683 -5.08 -2.96 -23.38
C VAL A 683 -4.88 -3.31 -24.86
N ALA A 684 -5.66 -4.25 -25.39
CA ALA A 684 -5.55 -4.65 -26.78
C ALA A 684 -5.83 -3.48 -27.74
N ARG A 685 -6.89 -2.71 -27.44
CA ARG A 685 -7.23 -1.51 -28.23
C ARG A 685 -6.12 -0.47 -28.16
N GLN A 686 -5.64 -0.17 -26.97
CA GLN A 686 -4.61 0.85 -26.74
C GLN A 686 -3.29 0.49 -27.45
N SER A 687 -2.92 -0.79 -27.43
CA SER A 687 -1.66 -1.26 -28.04
C SER A 687 -1.64 -1.11 -29.54
N LEU A 688 -2.80 -1.06 -30.18
CA LEU A 688 -2.92 -0.89 -31.63
C LEU A 688 -3.02 0.57 -32.05
N GLY A 689 -3.36 1.46 -31.11
CA GLY A 689 -3.36 2.92 -31.31
C GLY A 689 -4.23 3.35 -32.48
N GLY A 690 -3.76 4.32 -33.25
CA GLY A 690 -4.48 4.88 -34.39
C GLY A 690 -4.53 3.99 -35.63
N LYS A 691 -4.01 2.78 -35.54
CA LYS A 691 -4.03 1.81 -36.65
C LYS A 691 -5.39 1.14 -36.84
N ILE A 692 -6.30 1.36 -35.88
CA ILE A 692 -7.66 0.80 -35.92
C ILE A 692 -8.68 1.93 -35.79
N ASP A 693 -9.83 1.75 -36.43
CA ASP A 693 -10.94 2.71 -36.33
C ASP A 693 -12.19 1.93 -35.90
N LEU A 694 -12.57 2.06 -34.67
CA LEU A 694 -13.72 1.41 -34.06
C LEU A 694 -14.63 2.40 -33.34
N ASP A 695 -14.58 3.69 -33.71
CA ASP A 695 -15.34 4.74 -33.03
C ASP A 695 -16.86 4.52 -33.09
N SER A 696 -17.36 3.91 -34.15
CA SER A 696 -18.79 3.63 -34.36
C SER A 696 -19.12 2.15 -34.14
N VAL A 697 -18.21 1.37 -33.57
CA VAL A 697 -18.35 -0.07 -33.44
C VAL A 697 -18.38 -0.45 -31.95
N ASP A 698 -19.37 -1.26 -31.58
CA ASP A 698 -19.51 -1.80 -30.23
C ASP A 698 -19.01 -3.24 -30.27
N LEU A 699 -17.83 -3.49 -29.76
CA LEU A 699 -17.18 -4.80 -29.72
C LEU A 699 -17.31 -5.41 -28.35
N GLY A 700 -17.68 -6.69 -28.26
CA GLY A 700 -17.91 -7.33 -26.99
C GLY A 700 -17.47 -8.78 -26.95
N ILE A 701 -17.50 -9.32 -25.73
CA ILE A 701 -17.17 -10.70 -25.42
C ILE A 701 -18.39 -11.36 -24.80
N VAL A 702 -18.81 -12.49 -25.37
CA VAL A 702 -19.85 -13.35 -24.81
C VAL A 702 -19.18 -14.52 -24.10
N ALA A 703 -19.53 -14.70 -22.83
CA ALA A 703 -19.04 -15.84 -22.05
C ALA A 703 -20.04 -16.99 -22.13
N TYR A 704 -19.50 -18.17 -22.38
CA TYR A 704 -20.25 -19.42 -22.36
C TYR A 704 -19.79 -20.25 -21.15
N GLY A 705 -20.32 -21.44 -21.04
CA GLY A 705 -19.88 -22.40 -20.05
C GLY A 705 -19.97 -21.89 -18.64
N LYS A 706 -19.01 -22.24 -17.83
CA LYS A 706 -19.00 -21.88 -16.38
C LYS A 706 -18.88 -20.38 -16.15
N LEU A 707 -18.15 -19.65 -17.00
CA LEU A 707 -18.08 -18.20 -16.87
C LEU A 707 -19.44 -17.58 -17.21
N GLY A 708 -20.09 -18.04 -18.24
CA GLY A 708 -21.43 -17.56 -18.62
C GLY A 708 -22.46 -17.75 -17.52
N SER A 709 -22.41 -18.88 -16.84
CA SER A 709 -23.34 -19.20 -15.73
C SER A 709 -22.86 -18.67 -14.38
N GLN A 710 -21.71 -18.02 -14.31
CA GLN A 710 -21.10 -17.51 -13.06
C GLN A 710 -20.78 -18.64 -12.08
N GLU A 711 -20.38 -19.80 -12.61
CA GLU A 711 -20.01 -20.98 -11.85
C GLU A 711 -18.54 -21.34 -12.03
N LEU A 712 -17.69 -20.36 -12.35
CA LEU A 712 -16.28 -20.58 -12.65
C LEU A 712 -15.56 -21.17 -11.45
N GLY A 713 -14.73 -22.18 -11.69
CA GLY A 713 -13.88 -22.80 -10.68
C GLY A 713 -12.42 -22.41 -10.83
N TYR A 714 -11.60 -22.93 -9.94
CA TYR A 714 -10.15 -22.70 -10.02
C TYR A 714 -9.62 -23.32 -11.30
N ASN A 715 -8.71 -22.64 -11.95
CA ASN A 715 -8.02 -23.10 -13.13
C ASN A 715 -8.97 -23.53 -14.27
N SER A 716 -10.16 -22.94 -14.33
CA SER A 716 -11.12 -23.21 -15.38
C SER A 716 -10.76 -22.45 -16.64
N ASP A 717 -10.96 -23.09 -17.80
CA ASP A 717 -10.86 -22.43 -19.09
C ASP A 717 -12.01 -21.44 -19.26
N LEU A 718 -11.77 -20.41 -20.07
CA LEU A 718 -12.81 -19.47 -20.46
C LEU A 718 -13.35 -19.85 -21.83
N ASP A 719 -14.64 -20.17 -21.90
CA ASP A 719 -15.35 -20.39 -23.16
C ASP A 719 -15.91 -19.04 -23.59
N ILE A 720 -15.35 -18.45 -24.62
CA ILE A 720 -15.70 -17.08 -25.03
C ILE A 720 -15.87 -16.98 -26.54
N VAL A 721 -16.75 -16.05 -26.95
CA VAL A 721 -17.05 -15.74 -28.34
C VAL A 721 -17.03 -14.21 -28.47
N PHE A 722 -16.54 -13.71 -29.58
CA PHE A 722 -16.39 -12.27 -29.84
C PHE A 722 -17.42 -11.81 -30.84
N LEU A 723 -18.17 -10.76 -30.48
CA LEU A 723 -19.23 -10.20 -31.32
C LEU A 723 -19.07 -8.68 -31.41
N TYR A 724 -19.56 -8.12 -32.52
CA TYR A 724 -19.61 -6.68 -32.69
C TYR A 724 -20.94 -6.24 -33.29
N GLN A 725 -21.29 -4.98 -33.05
CA GLN A 725 -22.41 -4.30 -33.65
C GLN A 725 -21.95 -2.94 -34.13
N SER A 726 -22.32 -2.56 -35.34
CA SER A 726 -21.89 -1.30 -35.94
C SER A 726 -23.10 -0.47 -36.35
N ASP A 727 -23.06 0.83 -36.05
CA ASP A 727 -24.06 1.78 -36.49
C ASP A 727 -23.77 2.33 -37.91
N ALA A 728 -22.59 2.03 -38.47
CA ALA A 728 -22.18 2.55 -39.76
C ALA A 728 -22.86 1.82 -40.88
N THR A 729 -23.44 2.58 -41.81
CA THR A 729 -24.04 2.03 -43.05
C THR A 729 -23.02 2.13 -44.17
N HIS A 730 -22.11 1.18 -44.16
CA HIS A 730 -21.13 1.04 -45.24
C HIS A 730 -21.59 -0.03 -46.22
N SER A 731 -21.26 0.18 -47.49
CA SER A 731 -21.46 -0.90 -48.51
C SER A 731 -20.54 -2.06 -48.11
N PRO A 732 -20.95 -3.32 -48.31
CA PRO A 732 -20.14 -4.49 -47.93
C PRO A 732 -18.71 -4.47 -48.53
N GLU A 733 -18.52 -3.83 -49.66
CA GLU A 733 -17.22 -3.77 -50.33
C GLU A 733 -16.24 -2.80 -49.66
N ASN A 734 -16.76 -1.82 -48.91
CA ASN A 734 -15.94 -0.79 -48.27
C ASN A 734 -15.93 -0.89 -46.74
N ASP A 735 -16.51 -1.95 -46.18
CA ASP A 735 -16.62 -2.12 -44.71
C ASP A 735 -15.31 -2.72 -44.16
N THR A 736 -14.53 -1.89 -43.52
CA THR A 736 -13.28 -2.29 -42.86
C THR A 736 -13.50 -2.77 -41.41
N THR A 737 -14.73 -2.73 -40.89
CA THR A 737 -15.06 -3.09 -39.50
C THR A 737 -14.60 -4.53 -39.15
N PRO A 738 -14.90 -5.57 -39.97
CA PRO A 738 -14.43 -6.91 -39.62
C PRO A 738 -12.91 -7.00 -39.51
N TYR A 739 -12.16 -6.27 -40.35
CA TYR A 739 -10.71 -6.26 -40.28
C TYR A 739 -10.21 -5.62 -38.97
N HIS A 740 -10.75 -4.46 -38.61
CA HIS A 740 -10.32 -3.78 -37.40
C HIS A 740 -10.70 -4.58 -36.16
N CYS A 741 -11.90 -5.13 -36.11
CA CYS A 741 -12.33 -5.99 -35.00
C CYS A 741 -11.43 -7.23 -34.92
N GLY A 742 -11.10 -7.83 -36.03
CA GLY A 742 -10.21 -8.99 -36.07
C GLY A 742 -8.83 -8.69 -35.50
N ARG A 743 -8.29 -7.51 -35.82
CA ARG A 743 -6.98 -7.07 -35.28
C ARG A 743 -7.01 -6.96 -33.75
N VAL A 744 -8.05 -6.32 -33.20
CA VAL A 744 -8.19 -6.18 -31.75
C VAL A 744 -8.32 -7.56 -31.09
N ILE A 745 -9.15 -8.43 -31.65
CA ILE A 745 -9.40 -9.74 -31.06
C ILE A 745 -8.14 -10.62 -31.10
N GLN A 746 -7.39 -10.58 -32.21
CA GLN A 746 -6.12 -11.32 -32.27
C GLN A 746 -5.13 -10.82 -31.21
N ARG A 747 -5.07 -9.50 -31.01
CA ARG A 747 -4.22 -8.94 -29.95
C ARG A 747 -4.72 -9.39 -28.55
N LEU A 748 -6.03 -9.40 -28.36
CA LEU A 748 -6.63 -9.86 -27.12
C LEU A 748 -6.29 -11.33 -26.84
N ILE A 749 -6.41 -12.19 -27.86
CA ILE A 749 -6.06 -13.61 -27.72
C ILE A 749 -4.58 -13.76 -27.34
N HIS A 750 -3.72 -12.97 -27.97
CA HIS A 750 -2.30 -12.94 -27.62
C HIS A 750 -2.09 -12.59 -26.14
N ILE A 751 -2.77 -11.53 -25.66
CA ILE A 751 -2.68 -11.10 -24.26
C ILE A 751 -3.12 -12.23 -23.32
N LEU A 752 -4.24 -12.90 -23.63
CA LEU A 752 -4.82 -13.91 -22.77
C LEU A 752 -3.98 -15.19 -22.69
N THR A 753 -3.41 -15.62 -23.82
CA THR A 753 -2.86 -16.98 -23.95
C THR A 753 -1.34 -17.06 -23.95
N THR A 754 -0.63 -15.98 -24.26
CA THR A 754 0.83 -16.00 -24.32
C THR A 754 1.42 -16.13 -22.93
N ARG A 755 2.40 -17.02 -22.77
CA ARG A 755 3.10 -17.19 -21.51
C ARG A 755 4.18 -16.11 -21.39
N THR A 756 4.11 -15.35 -20.27
CA THR A 756 5.14 -14.34 -19.95
C THR A 756 5.93 -14.80 -18.73
N ALA A 757 6.85 -13.95 -18.25
CA ALA A 757 7.57 -14.21 -17.01
C ALA A 757 6.62 -14.36 -15.81
N ALA A 758 5.45 -13.69 -15.88
CA ALA A 758 4.41 -13.76 -14.83
C ALA A 758 3.43 -14.93 -15.04
N GLY A 759 3.64 -15.78 -16.06
CA GLY A 759 2.83 -16.96 -16.35
C GLY A 759 1.78 -16.70 -17.42
N ASN A 760 0.76 -17.55 -17.42
CA ASN A 760 -0.40 -17.44 -18.32
C ASN A 760 -1.50 -16.63 -17.64
N LEU A 761 -2.33 -15.96 -18.45
CA LEU A 761 -3.47 -15.24 -17.88
C LEU A 761 -4.68 -16.18 -17.74
N TYR A 762 -5.19 -16.69 -18.88
CA TYR A 762 -6.29 -17.66 -18.91
C TYR A 762 -6.14 -18.56 -20.11
N GLN A 763 -6.46 -19.84 -19.92
CA GLN A 763 -6.72 -20.74 -21.06
C GLN A 763 -8.07 -20.36 -21.65
N THR A 764 -8.17 -20.28 -22.95
CA THR A 764 -9.41 -19.90 -23.63
C THR A 764 -9.83 -20.96 -24.63
N ASP A 765 -11.14 -21.20 -24.73
CA ASP A 765 -11.75 -22.04 -25.76
C ASP A 765 -12.64 -21.18 -26.62
N LEU A 766 -12.34 -21.11 -27.91
CA LEU A 766 -13.04 -20.27 -28.85
C LEU A 766 -13.90 -21.07 -29.83
N GLN A 767 -14.09 -22.38 -29.57
CA GLN A 767 -14.74 -23.28 -30.52
C GLN A 767 -16.25 -23.10 -30.63
N LEU A 768 -16.86 -22.39 -29.69
CA LEU A 768 -18.31 -22.13 -29.71
C LEU A 768 -18.70 -21.00 -30.66
N ARG A 769 -17.72 -20.38 -31.33
CA ARG A 769 -18.00 -19.34 -32.33
C ARG A 769 -18.67 -19.97 -33.60
N PRO A 770 -19.44 -19.15 -34.36
CA PRO A 770 -20.08 -19.67 -35.55
C PRO A 770 -19.11 -20.41 -36.47
N SER A 771 -19.50 -21.62 -36.89
CA SER A 771 -18.69 -22.54 -37.71
C SER A 771 -17.42 -23.05 -37.00
N GLY A 772 -17.30 -22.89 -35.71
CA GLY A 772 -16.18 -23.41 -34.89
C GLY A 772 -14.83 -22.96 -35.42
N ARG A 773 -13.89 -23.90 -35.54
CA ARG A 773 -12.53 -23.61 -36.02
C ARG A 773 -12.47 -23.09 -37.46
N ALA A 774 -13.49 -23.43 -38.27
CA ALA A 774 -13.55 -22.98 -39.67
C ALA A 774 -14.06 -21.55 -39.81
N GLY A 775 -14.69 -21.01 -38.76
CA GLY A 775 -15.29 -19.68 -38.79
C GLY A 775 -14.33 -18.56 -38.43
N THR A 776 -14.79 -17.32 -38.67
CA THR A 776 -14.04 -16.13 -38.30
C THR A 776 -13.96 -15.99 -36.80
N VAL A 777 -12.86 -15.36 -36.33
CA VAL A 777 -12.61 -15.18 -34.89
C VAL A 777 -13.67 -14.27 -34.29
N VAL A 778 -14.14 -13.28 -35.05
CA VAL A 778 -15.14 -12.31 -34.57
C VAL A 778 -16.28 -12.24 -35.64
N SER A 779 -17.52 -12.11 -35.17
CA SER A 779 -18.69 -12.03 -36.00
C SER A 779 -19.55 -10.83 -35.65
N SER A 780 -20.26 -10.26 -36.60
CA SER A 780 -21.32 -9.29 -36.28
C SER A 780 -22.46 -10.00 -35.53
N LEU A 781 -23.19 -9.26 -34.74
CA LEU A 781 -24.34 -9.82 -34.00
C LEU A 781 -25.38 -10.38 -34.96
N SER A 782 -25.62 -9.69 -36.09
CA SER A 782 -26.59 -10.16 -37.10
C SER A 782 -26.14 -11.47 -37.76
N ALA A 783 -24.85 -11.60 -38.08
CA ALA A 783 -24.30 -12.83 -38.62
C ALA A 783 -24.39 -13.98 -37.63
N PHE A 784 -24.12 -13.69 -36.34
CA PHE A 784 -24.27 -14.66 -35.27
C PHE A 784 -25.71 -15.16 -35.17
N GLU A 785 -26.68 -14.24 -35.18
CA GLU A 785 -28.11 -14.60 -35.13
C GLU A 785 -28.50 -15.48 -36.31
N SER A 786 -28.10 -15.10 -37.55
CA SER A 786 -28.39 -15.85 -38.76
C SER A 786 -27.81 -17.26 -38.67
N TYR A 787 -26.58 -17.41 -38.23
CA TYR A 787 -25.94 -18.72 -38.06
C TYR A 787 -26.71 -19.58 -37.03
N GLN A 788 -27.05 -19.00 -35.88
CA GLN A 788 -27.74 -19.73 -34.83
C GLN A 788 -29.12 -20.18 -35.24
N MET A 789 -29.83 -19.40 -36.04
CA MET A 789 -31.16 -19.72 -36.52
C MET A 789 -31.17 -20.77 -37.66
N ALA A 790 -30.16 -20.77 -38.53
CA ALA A 790 -30.17 -21.58 -39.76
C ALA A 790 -29.19 -22.76 -39.77
N HIS A 791 -28.03 -22.62 -39.07
CA HIS A 791 -26.92 -23.57 -39.28
C HIS A 791 -26.39 -24.21 -38.00
N ALA A 792 -26.75 -23.70 -36.81
CA ALA A 792 -26.21 -24.20 -35.55
C ALA A 792 -26.80 -25.57 -35.22
N TRP A 793 -25.95 -26.39 -34.60
CA TRP A 793 -26.39 -27.69 -34.05
C TRP A 793 -27.11 -27.49 -32.69
N THR A 794 -27.88 -28.46 -32.30
CA THR A 794 -28.59 -28.41 -30.99
C THR A 794 -27.64 -28.18 -29.83
N TRP A 795 -26.44 -28.81 -29.86
CA TRP A 795 -25.48 -28.63 -28.79
C TRP A 795 -24.99 -27.17 -28.70
N GLU A 796 -24.99 -26.44 -29.81
CA GLU A 796 -24.67 -25.01 -29.79
C GLU A 796 -25.77 -24.21 -29.07
N HIS A 797 -27.01 -24.60 -29.27
CA HIS A 797 -28.14 -23.98 -28.56
C HIS A 797 -28.09 -24.35 -27.05
N GLN A 798 -27.70 -25.58 -26.70
CA GLN A 798 -27.47 -25.95 -25.31
C GLN A 798 -26.40 -25.05 -24.66
N ALA A 799 -25.32 -24.79 -25.39
CA ALA A 799 -24.27 -23.90 -24.91
C ALA A 799 -24.81 -22.47 -24.74
N LEU A 800 -25.68 -22.03 -25.66
CA LEU A 800 -26.24 -20.66 -25.60
C LEU A 800 -27.13 -20.43 -24.37
N VAL A 801 -27.67 -21.51 -23.79
CA VAL A 801 -28.45 -21.42 -22.53
C VAL A 801 -27.63 -20.70 -21.43
N ARG A 802 -26.31 -20.90 -21.41
CA ARG A 802 -25.43 -20.31 -20.40
C ARG A 802 -24.75 -19.01 -20.85
N ALA A 803 -24.99 -18.59 -22.10
CA ALA A 803 -24.28 -17.46 -22.70
C ALA A 803 -24.72 -16.11 -22.11
N ARG A 804 -23.73 -15.24 -21.91
CA ARG A 804 -23.95 -13.92 -21.33
C ARG A 804 -22.89 -12.95 -21.86
N LEU A 805 -23.31 -11.73 -22.27
CA LEU A 805 -22.32 -10.71 -22.64
C LEU A 805 -21.62 -10.22 -21.37
N VAL A 806 -20.30 -10.33 -21.33
CA VAL A 806 -19.50 -9.94 -20.16
C VAL A 806 -18.67 -8.69 -20.40
N VAL A 807 -18.33 -8.40 -21.65
CA VAL A 807 -17.63 -7.18 -22.05
C VAL A 807 -18.37 -6.56 -23.23
N GLY A 808 -18.60 -5.26 -23.18
CA GLY A 808 -19.32 -4.52 -24.21
C GLY A 808 -20.26 -3.50 -23.58
N SER A 809 -20.84 -2.65 -24.41
CA SER A 809 -21.78 -1.63 -23.94
C SER A 809 -23.08 -2.25 -23.43
N PRO A 810 -23.84 -1.55 -22.57
CA PRO A 810 -25.19 -2.01 -22.20
C PRO A 810 -26.11 -2.19 -23.42
N ALA A 811 -25.96 -1.38 -24.46
CA ALA A 811 -26.74 -1.51 -25.69
C ALA A 811 -26.45 -2.84 -26.40
N LEU A 812 -25.17 -3.24 -26.49
CA LEU A 812 -24.81 -4.53 -27.10
C LEU A 812 -25.33 -5.68 -26.24
N GLY A 813 -25.25 -5.56 -24.91
CA GLY A 813 -25.77 -6.55 -23.98
C GLY A 813 -27.26 -6.77 -24.17
N LYS A 814 -28.02 -5.68 -24.28
CA LYS A 814 -29.47 -5.75 -24.51
C LYS A 814 -29.79 -6.39 -25.88
N ALA A 815 -29.04 -5.99 -26.91
CA ALA A 815 -29.23 -6.53 -28.24
C ALA A 815 -28.91 -8.04 -28.28
N PHE A 816 -27.84 -8.47 -27.59
CA PHE A 816 -27.48 -9.87 -27.50
C PHE A 816 -28.57 -10.68 -26.79
N GLU A 817 -29.13 -10.15 -25.68
CA GLU A 817 -30.19 -10.85 -24.95
C GLU A 817 -31.45 -10.99 -25.82
N GLN A 818 -31.77 -9.99 -26.63
CA GLN A 818 -32.91 -10.09 -27.57
C GLN A 818 -32.67 -11.19 -28.60
N VAL A 819 -31.45 -11.27 -29.14
CA VAL A 819 -31.06 -12.33 -30.07
C VAL A 819 -31.15 -13.70 -29.41
N ARG A 820 -30.56 -13.80 -28.20
CA ARG A 820 -30.57 -15.04 -27.42
C ARG A 820 -31.99 -15.51 -27.11
N ARG A 821 -32.88 -14.60 -26.76
CA ARG A 821 -34.30 -14.91 -26.49
C ARG A 821 -34.95 -15.44 -27.75
N ARG A 822 -34.75 -14.80 -28.92
CA ARG A 822 -35.36 -15.26 -30.17
C ARG A 822 -34.89 -16.68 -30.54
N ILE A 823 -33.62 -16.99 -30.28
CA ILE A 823 -33.06 -18.29 -30.59
C ILE A 823 -33.58 -19.38 -29.64
N LEU A 824 -33.50 -19.13 -28.33
CA LEU A 824 -33.82 -20.15 -27.32
C LEU A 824 -35.32 -20.35 -27.15
N CYS A 825 -36.16 -19.38 -27.46
CA CYS A 825 -37.61 -19.49 -27.38
C CYS A 825 -38.26 -20.02 -28.65
N UNK A 826 -37.53 -20.35 -29.57
CA UNK A 826 -37.97 -20.92 -30.75
C UNK A 826 -38.50 -22.20 -30.42
N PRO A 827 -39.69 -22.45 -31.07
CA PRO A 827 -40.26 -23.78 -30.85
C PRO A 827 -39.37 -24.92 -31.27
N UNK A 828 -39.18 -25.93 -30.43
CA UNK A 828 -38.35 -27.01 -30.75
C UNK A 828 -39.25 -28.22 -30.86
N ASN A 829 -38.76 -29.07 -31.61
CA ASN A 829 -39.41 -30.38 -31.69
C ASN A 829 -38.85 -31.29 -30.57
N UNK A 830 -39.39 -31.59 -29.76
CA UNK A 830 -39.06 -32.32 -28.61
C UNK A 830 -38.25 -33.52 -28.86
N THR A 831 -38.84 -34.30 -29.77
CA THR A 831 -38.14 -35.54 -30.13
C THR A 831 -36.73 -35.28 -30.74
N UNK A 832 -36.56 -34.44 -31.41
CA UNK A 832 -35.41 -34.01 -32.04
C UNK A 832 -34.42 -33.44 -31.09
N LEU A 833 -35.04 -32.66 -30.30
CA LEU A 833 -34.22 -32.10 -29.24
C LEU A 833 -33.70 -33.19 -28.29
N ARG A 834 -34.56 -34.07 -27.85
CA ARG A 834 -34.19 -35.21 -27.00
C ARG A 834 -33.10 -36.06 -27.63
N ASP A 835 -33.31 -36.46 -28.89
CA ASP A 835 -32.36 -37.34 -29.59
C ASP A 835 -31.01 -36.64 -29.74
N ALA A 836 -30.98 -35.35 -30.04
CA ALA A 836 -29.74 -34.59 -30.20
C ALA A 836 -29.00 -34.50 -28.86
N VAL A 837 -29.72 -34.21 -27.77
CA VAL A 837 -29.13 -34.13 -26.41
C VAL A 837 -28.55 -35.47 -25.98
N VAL A 838 -29.30 -36.57 -26.19
CA VAL A 838 -28.85 -37.92 -25.84
C VAL A 838 -27.59 -38.29 -26.66
N SER A 839 -27.62 -38.02 -27.93
CA SER A 839 -26.50 -38.33 -28.88
C SER A 839 -25.23 -37.56 -28.43
N MET A 840 -25.35 -36.29 -28.15
CA MET A 840 -24.20 -35.46 -27.71
C MET A 840 -23.65 -35.92 -26.38
N ARG A 841 -24.53 -36.25 -25.42
CA ARG A 841 -24.09 -36.80 -24.14
C ARG A 841 -23.26 -38.07 -24.32
N GLU A 842 -23.77 -39.00 -25.11
CA GLU A 842 -23.06 -40.28 -25.39
C GLU A 842 -21.70 -40.03 -26.06
N ARG A 843 -21.67 -39.08 -26.97
CA ARG A 843 -20.41 -38.72 -27.65
C ARG A 843 -19.38 -38.17 -26.69
N ILE A 844 -19.80 -37.26 -25.76
CA ILE A 844 -18.89 -36.67 -24.78
C ILE A 844 -18.39 -37.76 -23.81
N ILE A 845 -19.27 -38.63 -23.33
CA ILE A 845 -18.88 -39.72 -22.43
C ILE A 845 -17.82 -40.58 -23.08
N ARG A 846 -18.08 -40.98 -24.35
CA ARG A 846 -17.18 -41.86 -25.08
C ARG A 846 -15.82 -41.22 -25.41
N THR A 847 -15.79 -39.91 -25.74
CA THR A 847 -14.59 -39.25 -26.22
C THR A 847 -13.82 -38.45 -25.16
N ARG A 848 -14.49 -38.01 -24.09
CA ARG A 848 -13.88 -37.10 -23.11
C ARG A 848 -13.85 -37.61 -21.68
N SER A 849 -14.75 -38.53 -21.32
CA SER A 849 -14.79 -39.04 -19.96
C SER A 849 -13.49 -39.78 -19.64
N THR A 850 -12.96 -39.56 -18.45
CA THR A 850 -11.76 -40.26 -17.96
C THR A 850 -12.10 -41.41 -17.02
N SER A 851 -13.38 -41.85 -16.95
CA SER A 851 -13.77 -43.01 -16.14
C SER A 851 -13.03 -44.25 -16.61
N THR A 852 -12.63 -45.06 -15.63
CA THR A 852 -11.96 -46.37 -15.84
C THR A 852 -12.73 -47.45 -15.10
N ASP A 853 -12.28 -48.68 -15.19
CA ASP A 853 -12.84 -49.79 -14.37
C ASP A 853 -12.71 -49.52 -12.87
N UNK A 854 -11.96 -48.66 -12.50
CA UNK A 854 -11.72 -48.40 -11.16
C UNK A 854 -12.21 -47.11 -10.64
N THR A 855 -12.30 -46.23 -11.56
CA THR A 855 -12.63 -44.88 -11.14
C THR A 855 -13.81 -44.33 -11.92
N PHE A 856 -14.60 -43.48 -11.28
CA PHE A 856 -15.72 -42.72 -11.82
C PHE A 856 -15.32 -41.25 -12.02
N ASP A 857 -15.47 -40.79 -13.27
CA ASP A 857 -15.29 -39.35 -13.60
C ASP A 857 -16.60 -38.64 -13.24
N PHE A 858 -16.60 -37.94 -12.11
CA PHE A 858 -17.83 -37.30 -11.63
C PHE A 858 -18.19 -36.03 -12.41
N LYS A 859 -17.34 -35.60 -13.32
CA LYS A 859 -17.59 -34.42 -14.17
C LYS A 859 -18.21 -34.83 -15.51
N LEU A 860 -17.55 -35.71 -16.23
CA LEU A 860 -17.95 -36.07 -17.60
C LEU A 860 -18.45 -37.49 -17.74
N GLY A 861 -18.47 -38.29 -16.67
CA GLY A 861 -18.97 -39.66 -16.70
C GLY A 861 -20.48 -39.73 -16.58
N ARG A 862 -21.00 -40.91 -16.87
CA ARG A 862 -22.44 -41.23 -16.73
C ARG A 862 -22.87 -41.13 -15.26
N GLY A 863 -23.83 -40.25 -14.98
CA GLY A 863 -24.22 -39.92 -13.61
C GLY A 863 -23.39 -38.79 -13.00
N GLY A 864 -22.55 -38.15 -13.78
CA GLY A 864 -21.75 -37.01 -13.39
C GLY A 864 -22.44 -35.68 -13.62
N LEU A 865 -21.64 -34.62 -13.43
CA LEU A 865 -22.13 -33.24 -13.55
C LEU A 865 -22.74 -32.95 -14.92
N ILE A 866 -22.15 -33.53 -15.99
CA ILE A 866 -22.64 -33.33 -17.35
C ILE A 866 -24.11 -33.76 -17.50
N ASP A 867 -24.51 -34.79 -16.82
CA ASP A 867 -25.91 -35.28 -16.91
C ASP A 867 -26.87 -34.22 -16.38
N ILE A 868 -26.55 -33.60 -15.26
CA ILE A 868 -27.40 -32.55 -14.66
C ILE A 868 -27.41 -31.31 -15.59
N GLU A 869 -26.27 -30.92 -16.10
CA GLU A 869 -26.19 -29.80 -17.02
C GLU A 869 -27.04 -30.03 -18.27
N PHE A 870 -26.99 -31.23 -18.83
CA PHE A 870 -27.76 -31.55 -20.01
C PHE A 870 -29.27 -31.65 -19.71
N ILE A 871 -29.65 -32.17 -18.54
CA ILE A 871 -31.05 -32.19 -18.12
C ILE A 871 -31.58 -30.73 -18.04
N VAL A 872 -30.85 -29.85 -17.39
CA VAL A 872 -31.24 -28.43 -17.25
C VAL A 872 -31.36 -27.77 -18.61
N GLN A 873 -30.36 -27.98 -19.50
CA GLN A 873 -30.35 -27.40 -20.84
C GLN A 873 -31.49 -27.94 -21.69
N PHE A 874 -31.78 -29.23 -21.60
CA PHE A 874 -32.89 -29.86 -22.30
C PHE A 874 -34.22 -29.25 -21.85
N LEU A 875 -34.45 -29.13 -20.52
CA LEU A 875 -35.70 -28.58 -19.99
C LEU A 875 -35.87 -27.10 -20.37
N MET A 876 -34.78 -26.33 -20.36
CA MET A 876 -34.84 -24.95 -20.80
C MET A 876 -35.21 -24.81 -22.28
N LEU A 877 -34.55 -25.60 -23.14
CA LEU A 877 -34.81 -25.53 -24.59
C LEU A 877 -36.25 -26.02 -24.89
N ARG A 878 -36.72 -26.99 -24.15
CA ARG A 878 -38.06 -27.51 -24.32
C ARG A 878 -39.17 -26.50 -23.94
N TRP A 879 -38.94 -25.81 -22.81
CA TRP A 879 -40.00 -25.02 -22.16
C TRP A 879 -39.85 -23.51 -22.35
N ALA A 880 -38.72 -23.00 -22.86
CA ALA A 880 -38.50 -21.56 -22.97
C ALA A 880 -39.54 -20.88 -23.88
N GLY A 881 -40.04 -21.56 -24.88
CA GLY A 881 -41.10 -21.01 -25.75
C GLY A 881 -42.38 -20.68 -25.01
N GLU A 882 -42.76 -21.51 -24.03
CA GLU A 882 -43.93 -21.31 -23.20
C GLU A 882 -43.67 -20.46 -21.96
N TYR A 883 -42.44 -20.54 -21.42
CA TYR A 883 -42.02 -19.86 -20.22
C TYR A 883 -40.75 -19.07 -20.50
N PRO A 884 -40.81 -17.93 -21.21
CA PRO A 884 -39.63 -17.18 -21.61
C PRO A 884 -38.75 -16.72 -20.46
N GLN A 885 -39.27 -16.56 -19.27
CA GLN A 885 -38.50 -16.15 -18.09
C GLN A 885 -37.47 -17.20 -17.64
N LEU A 886 -37.57 -18.46 -18.11
CA LEU A 886 -36.58 -19.50 -17.81
C LEU A 886 -35.16 -19.08 -18.25
N ILE A 887 -35.05 -18.37 -19.36
CA ILE A 887 -33.76 -18.02 -19.93
C ILE A 887 -33.06 -16.87 -19.19
N ASN A 888 -33.77 -16.20 -18.26
CA ASN A 888 -33.19 -15.09 -17.49
C ASN A 888 -32.10 -15.57 -16.53
N SER A 889 -32.18 -16.81 -16.07
CA SER A 889 -31.21 -17.42 -15.16
C SER A 889 -30.29 -18.36 -15.94
N ARG A 890 -29.02 -18.39 -15.53
CA ARG A 890 -28.01 -19.23 -16.18
C ARG A 890 -27.36 -20.21 -15.21
N ARG A 891 -27.31 -19.87 -13.92
CA ARG A 891 -26.77 -20.79 -12.91
C ARG A 891 -27.62 -22.04 -12.83
N THR A 892 -26.99 -23.20 -12.86
CA THR A 892 -27.69 -24.48 -12.87
C THR A 892 -28.67 -24.61 -11.70
N ARG A 893 -28.22 -24.25 -10.48
CA ARG A 893 -29.11 -24.35 -9.31
C ARG A 893 -30.29 -23.38 -9.38
N THR A 894 -30.06 -22.14 -9.88
CA THR A 894 -31.12 -21.14 -10.02
C THR A 894 -32.14 -21.59 -11.06
N VAL A 895 -31.65 -22.17 -12.16
CA VAL A 895 -32.56 -22.69 -13.21
C VAL A 895 -33.38 -23.84 -12.67
N LEU A 896 -32.80 -24.76 -11.90
CA LEU A 896 -33.53 -25.85 -11.25
C LEU A 896 -34.64 -25.32 -10.35
N HIS A 897 -34.32 -24.30 -9.57
CA HIS A 897 -35.31 -23.66 -8.68
C HIS A 897 -36.44 -23.01 -9.49
N THR A 898 -36.11 -22.35 -10.60
CA THR A 898 -37.09 -21.70 -11.47
C THR A 898 -37.98 -22.74 -12.12
N LEU A 899 -37.44 -23.87 -12.55
CA LEU A 899 -38.21 -24.98 -13.13
C LEU A 899 -39.20 -25.54 -12.11
N VAL A 900 -38.80 -25.68 -10.85
CA VAL A 900 -39.68 -26.14 -9.78
C VAL A 900 -40.80 -25.11 -9.55
N SER A 901 -40.46 -23.82 -9.52
CA SER A 901 -41.47 -22.79 -9.22
C SER A 901 -42.54 -22.66 -10.33
N HIS A 902 -42.19 -23.07 -11.57
CA HIS A 902 -43.15 -23.11 -12.69
C HIS A 902 -43.80 -24.48 -12.86
N HIS A 903 -43.64 -25.38 -11.91
CA HIS A 903 -44.21 -26.73 -11.89
C HIS A 903 -43.74 -27.60 -13.09
N LEU A 904 -42.57 -27.30 -13.64
CA LEU A 904 -41.96 -28.07 -14.73
C LEU A 904 -41.05 -29.16 -14.26
N LEU A 905 -40.71 -29.16 -12.98
CA LEU A 905 -39.85 -30.14 -12.33
C LEU A 905 -40.38 -30.41 -10.93
N ASP A 906 -40.42 -31.73 -10.56
CA ASP A 906 -40.80 -32.12 -9.23
C ASP A 906 -39.94 -31.47 -8.15
N PRO A 907 -40.53 -30.85 -7.10
CA PRO A 907 -39.72 -30.16 -6.07
C PRO A 907 -38.68 -31.03 -5.39
N THR A 908 -39.01 -32.30 -5.07
CA THR A 908 -38.08 -33.23 -4.42
C THR A 908 -36.89 -33.51 -5.35
N LEU A 909 -37.18 -33.82 -6.59
CA LEU A 909 -36.16 -34.11 -7.58
C LEU A 909 -35.29 -32.86 -7.87
N GLY A 910 -35.90 -31.69 -7.95
CA GLY A 910 -35.18 -30.40 -8.13
C GLY A 910 -34.20 -30.15 -6.98
N ALA A 911 -34.65 -30.37 -5.75
CA ALA A 911 -33.77 -30.22 -4.56
C ALA A 911 -32.62 -31.22 -4.59
N THR A 912 -32.89 -32.48 -4.95
CA THR A 912 -31.86 -33.52 -5.05
C THR A 912 -30.80 -33.14 -6.09
N LEU A 913 -31.22 -32.74 -7.28
CA LEU A 913 -30.30 -32.35 -8.34
C LEU A 913 -29.47 -31.11 -7.95
N SER A 914 -30.10 -30.14 -7.32
CA SER A 914 -29.41 -28.92 -6.85
C SER A 914 -28.31 -29.27 -5.85
N ASP A 915 -28.58 -30.18 -4.90
CA ASP A 915 -27.59 -30.61 -3.89
C ASP A 915 -26.41 -31.35 -4.58
N ILE A 916 -26.72 -32.18 -5.58
CA ILE A 916 -25.68 -32.95 -6.31
C ILE A 916 -24.80 -31.98 -7.11
N VAL A 917 -25.40 -30.99 -7.77
CA VAL A 917 -24.62 -29.97 -8.51
C VAL A 917 -23.62 -29.28 -7.58
N GLU A 918 -24.11 -28.82 -6.42
CA GLU A 918 -23.26 -28.15 -5.44
C GLU A 918 -22.12 -29.06 -4.99
N ARG A 919 -22.46 -30.29 -4.66
CA ARG A 919 -21.44 -31.25 -4.18
C ARG A 919 -20.38 -31.54 -5.26
N TYR A 920 -20.81 -31.79 -6.49
CA TYR A 920 -19.87 -32.07 -7.59
C TYR A 920 -18.98 -30.88 -7.91
N LEU A 921 -19.55 -29.66 -7.91
CA LEU A 921 -18.74 -28.45 -8.19
C LEU A 921 -17.76 -28.15 -7.06
N GLN A 922 -18.18 -28.37 -5.81
CA GLN A 922 -17.28 -28.22 -4.65
C GLN A 922 -16.13 -29.23 -4.73
N MET A 923 -16.45 -30.49 -5.07
CA MET A 923 -15.43 -31.52 -5.22
C MET A 923 -14.48 -31.20 -6.37
N ASP A 924 -14.99 -30.70 -7.49
CA ASP A 924 -14.16 -30.31 -8.64
C ASP A 924 -13.16 -29.23 -8.23
N ASN A 925 -13.61 -28.20 -7.51
CA ASN A 925 -12.74 -27.13 -7.01
C ASN A 925 -11.66 -27.69 -6.08
N ARG A 926 -12.06 -28.54 -5.14
CA ARG A 926 -11.10 -29.15 -4.20
C ARG A 926 -10.08 -30.01 -4.93
N PHE A 927 -10.51 -30.81 -5.90
CA PHE A 927 -9.61 -31.67 -6.67
C PHE A 927 -8.66 -30.85 -7.53
N LYS A 928 -9.13 -29.72 -8.08
CA LYS A 928 -8.26 -28.82 -8.87
C LYS A 928 -7.18 -28.20 -7.99
N LEU A 929 -7.51 -27.80 -6.77
CA LEU A 929 -6.53 -27.25 -5.82
C LEU A 929 -5.48 -28.30 -5.43
N GLN A 930 -5.84 -29.59 -5.47
CA GLN A 930 -4.92 -30.69 -5.19
C GLN A 930 -4.24 -31.25 -6.45
N GLU A 931 -4.51 -30.64 -7.61
CA GLU A 931 -3.98 -31.05 -8.90
C GLU A 931 -4.35 -32.48 -9.24
N LYS A 932 -5.54 -32.91 -8.80
CA LYS A 932 -6.07 -34.25 -9.05
C LYS A 932 -7.10 -34.23 -10.18
N LEU A 933 -7.22 -35.33 -10.90
CA LEU A 933 -8.30 -35.50 -11.87
C LEU A 933 -9.64 -35.62 -11.15
N SER A 934 -10.72 -35.22 -11.84
CA SER A 934 -12.09 -35.25 -11.29
C SER A 934 -12.63 -36.70 -11.24
N GLN A 935 -11.94 -37.54 -10.50
CA GLN A 935 -12.21 -38.98 -10.43
C GLN A 935 -12.26 -39.47 -8.96
N VAL A 936 -13.20 -40.33 -8.67
CA VAL A 936 -13.32 -41.02 -7.39
C VAL A 936 -13.52 -42.52 -7.61
N SER A 937 -13.40 -43.31 -6.54
CA SER A 937 -13.71 -44.72 -6.62
C SER A 937 -15.20 -44.94 -6.97
N TRP A 938 -15.52 -46.01 -7.70
CA TRP A 938 -16.91 -46.36 -8.01
C TRP A 938 -17.76 -46.60 -6.75
N SER A 939 -17.19 -46.90 -5.61
CA SER A 939 -17.89 -47.03 -4.35
C SER A 939 -18.33 -45.70 -3.76
N GLU A 940 -17.73 -44.62 -4.20
CA GLU A 940 -18.10 -43.26 -3.79
C GLU A 940 -19.19 -42.69 -4.69
N LEU A 941 -20.02 -41.81 -4.15
CA LEU A 941 -21.05 -41.10 -4.90
C LEU A 941 -22.09 -42.05 -5.55
N THR A 942 -22.30 -43.23 -5.00
CA THR A 942 -23.29 -44.21 -5.52
C THR A 942 -24.71 -43.63 -5.51
N ASP A 943 -25.09 -42.99 -4.40
CA ASP A 943 -26.45 -42.41 -4.26
C ASP A 943 -26.64 -41.25 -5.27
N GLU A 944 -25.61 -40.43 -5.46
CA GLU A 944 -25.63 -39.32 -6.39
C GLU A 944 -25.74 -39.84 -7.83
N ARG A 945 -24.97 -40.86 -8.21
CA ARG A 945 -25.02 -41.46 -9.54
C ARG A 945 -26.38 -42.07 -9.81
N ASP A 946 -26.97 -42.81 -8.86
CA ASP A 946 -28.27 -43.41 -8.97
C ASP A 946 -29.37 -42.34 -9.14
N ALA A 947 -29.27 -41.32 -8.39
CA ALA A 947 -30.19 -40.19 -8.52
C ALA A 947 -30.10 -39.51 -9.90
N UNK A 948 -28.96 -39.29 -10.45
CA UNK A 948 -28.72 -38.79 -11.69
C UNK A 948 -29.20 -39.62 -12.76
N ALA A 949 -29.04 -40.90 -12.59
CA ALA A 949 -29.53 -41.87 -13.57
C ALA A 949 -31.06 -41.93 -13.62
N ASN A 950 -31.68 -41.97 -12.46
CA ASN A 950 -33.12 -41.93 -12.36
C ASN A 950 -33.74 -40.67 -12.94
N ALA A 951 -33.11 -39.52 -12.65
CA ALA A 951 -33.54 -38.22 -13.21
C ALA A 951 -33.41 -38.20 -14.72
N TRP A 952 -32.33 -38.73 -15.26
CA TRP A 952 -32.10 -38.79 -16.71
C TRP A 952 -33.19 -39.65 -17.37
N GLN A 953 -33.47 -40.81 -16.81
CA GLN A 953 -34.50 -41.71 -17.31
C GLN A 953 -35.87 -41.04 -17.32
N LYS A 954 -36.24 -40.42 -16.20
CA LYS A 954 -37.53 -39.76 -16.01
C LYS A 954 -37.72 -38.53 -16.88
N LEU A 955 -36.70 -37.66 -16.95
CA LEU A 955 -36.87 -36.33 -17.55
C LEU A 955 -36.48 -36.29 -19.03
N ILE A 956 -35.58 -37.15 -19.46
CA ILE A 956 -35.13 -37.17 -20.88
C ILE A 956 -35.62 -38.42 -21.63
N THR A 957 -35.23 -39.60 -21.17
CA THR A 957 -35.54 -40.85 -21.90
C THR A 957 -37.06 -41.08 -22.03
N ASN A 958 -37.82 -40.92 -20.95
CA ASN A 958 -39.26 -41.16 -20.87
C ASN A 958 -40.07 -39.91 -21.10
N SER A 959 -39.46 -38.79 -21.52
CA SER A 959 -40.23 -37.55 -21.76
C SER A 959 -41.12 -37.72 -23.00
N ALA A 960 -42.43 -37.53 -22.76
CA ALA A 960 -43.47 -37.70 -23.81
C ALA A 960 -43.56 -36.39 -24.63
#